data_aedc83141106de082cae3a9e2c32d9fe
#
_entry.id   aedc83141106de082cae3a9e2c32d9fe
#
_cell.length_a   1.000
_cell.length_b   1.000
_cell.length_c   1.000
_cell.angle_alpha   90.00
_cell.angle_beta   90.00
_cell.angle_gamma   90.00
#
_symmetry.space_group_name_H-M   'P 1'
#
loop_
_entity.id
_entity.type
_entity.pdbx_description
1 polymer ?
#
loop_
_entity_poly.entity_id
_entity_poly.type
_entity_poly.pdbx_seq_one_letter_code
_entity_poly.pdbx_strand_id
1 'polypeptide(L)'
;MEPGPIEATVLSGQKRHRSTSVWSAGAGADSTTLTVRRREAALRRMGLPDDRIIPLVQAAGLGGLFRVPFIQLDWHLITALVERWRPETHTFHMRPGEMTITLQDVSIQLGLPIDGKPVTGSINYDWDALCRNLLGAAPPSGKRDGGRVSMKWLDEAFGVLPLDADPIAVEQHARAYILRLIGGTIFADKSSSLVHLMFLPLLEDFNTAGEYSWGSAALACLYRELCRASIADKLEVGGFMLLLQVWAWERFPHISPRRLGKFQIPDGPLITRWHDRFQVTDLPTHVLREYRYTFDRQTDDQVVWQPYPPRVIEALPLYCRAGSDIWLTSSPLICFAIIEMHQPNRVLRQFGMHQPIPSPSRSLDAPHGVDLRGGAKDWAQTHGASIAMWDNRRDHIVQGEAYDGVMHHDDAYKEWYQRHTRQFIGRLGCSFEKMEKNLEQIYHLLGENSEAYVLARDTLALFKEQQSYFRIAPLPPPALAVPTPLEPQEETLALAPPPTPPATPPTGTTEPPTEQSAAIEEPPPCATTELPEPEPPNALNEVGTQGAEGVTKVGNAGQPISWPSDSIVTQSWVISLMDTFDWGSRHLSPSEFPSLLPIQVFDSLVLSVSKILHKEPNCVTIDGLGANSSVVVVGDIHGQLHDLIFLLRDAGLPADNKVFVFNGDYVDKGAWGLETFLLLLAWKVSMPHKVYLLRGNHESKYYTSVYGFEKEVLTKYGDEGKHAYQKCLGCFKGLPLASIIAGRVYTTHGGLFRSVATTPSKRLKGRKIRKVIIDPGASSLALGSMEDLSKARRTVLNPSWEGLNLIPGDVLWSNPSMNPGLSLNKKRGFGLLWGPDCTEEFLKNSNLKLIIRSHEGPDARKKRPNLGGMDEGYTIDHVVESGKLITLFSAPDYPQFQATEGRYKNKGAYIVLEPPHFDSPVFHSFEAITPRPMANPYYDYKDVIDSIEELD
;
A
#
# COMPACT_ATOMS: atom_id res chain seq x y z
N MET A 1 -8.19 20.78 -23.65
CA MET A 1 -8.26 19.40 -24.22
C MET A 1 -9.37 18.68 -23.48
N GLU A 2 -10.39 18.22 -24.18
CA GLU A 2 -11.50 17.48 -23.58
C GLU A 2 -11.10 16.01 -23.37
N PRO A 3 -11.47 15.38 -22.26
CA PRO A 3 -11.02 14.01 -21.95
C PRO A 3 -11.73 12.93 -22.78
N GLY A 4 -12.78 13.29 -23.50
CA GLY A 4 -13.74 12.37 -24.13
C GLY A 4 -14.74 11.76 -23.14
N PRO A 5 -15.72 11.00 -23.61
CA PRO A 5 -16.05 10.80 -25.02
C PRO A 5 -16.69 12.04 -25.67
N ILE A 6 -16.54 12.18 -26.99
CA ILE A 6 -17.25 13.20 -27.78
C ILE A 6 -18.69 12.72 -27.97
N GLU A 7 -18.87 11.43 -28.26
CA GLU A 7 -20.14 10.77 -28.41
C GLU A 7 -20.36 9.74 -27.30
N ALA A 8 -21.33 9.98 -26.43
CA ALA A 8 -21.56 9.17 -25.22
C ALA A 8 -22.37 7.88 -25.48
N THR A 9 -22.23 7.27 -26.64
CA THR A 9 -23.00 6.07 -27.01
C THR A 9 -22.48 4.79 -26.38
N VAL A 10 -21.16 4.71 -26.08
CA VAL A 10 -20.50 3.54 -25.48
C VAL A 10 -20.42 3.68 -23.96
N LEU A 11 -20.04 4.84 -23.44
CA LEU A 11 -19.78 5.07 -22.02
C LEU A 11 -21.00 5.63 -21.29
N SER A 12 -22.06 4.83 -21.17
CA SER A 12 -23.34 5.22 -20.51
C SER A 12 -23.15 5.55 -19.02
N GLY A 13 -22.24 4.87 -18.33
CA GLY A 13 -21.93 5.02 -16.91
C GLY A 13 -20.93 6.12 -16.55
N GLN A 14 -20.40 6.89 -17.53
CA GLN A 14 -19.29 7.84 -17.35
C GLN A 14 -19.52 8.83 -16.21
N LYS A 15 -20.74 9.30 -15.97
CA LYS A 15 -21.04 10.27 -14.88
C LYS A 15 -20.71 9.75 -13.50
N ARG A 16 -20.85 8.45 -13.24
CA ARG A 16 -20.57 7.78 -11.97
C ARG A 16 -19.17 7.17 -11.90
N HIS A 17 -18.45 7.19 -13.00
CA HIS A 17 -17.15 6.57 -13.12
C HIS A 17 -16.06 7.43 -12.45
N ARG A 18 -15.13 6.80 -11.69
CA ARG A 18 -14.08 7.48 -10.94
C ARG A 18 -13.17 8.39 -11.77
N SER A 19 -12.96 8.08 -13.06
CA SER A 19 -12.19 8.95 -13.95
C SER A 19 -12.77 10.35 -14.11
N THR A 20 -14.08 10.54 -13.87
CA THR A 20 -14.74 11.85 -13.88
C THR A 20 -14.28 12.69 -12.68
N SER A 21 -14.26 12.11 -11.50
CA SER A 21 -13.78 12.76 -10.28
C SER A 21 -12.29 13.13 -10.37
N VAL A 22 -11.47 12.22 -10.91
CA VAL A 22 -10.04 12.47 -11.14
C VAL A 22 -9.81 13.65 -12.08
N TRP A 23 -10.56 13.71 -13.18
CA TRP A 23 -10.49 14.82 -14.13
C TRP A 23 -10.90 16.16 -13.51
N SER A 24 -12.00 16.14 -12.73
CA SER A 24 -12.54 17.35 -12.09
C SER A 24 -11.62 17.89 -10.99
N ALA A 25 -11.00 17.02 -10.21
CA ALA A 25 -10.10 17.38 -9.11
C ALA A 25 -8.70 17.78 -9.57
N GLY A 26 -8.33 17.50 -10.83
CA GLY A 26 -6.97 17.72 -11.35
C GLY A 26 -6.01 16.57 -11.05
N ALA A 27 -4.86 16.55 -11.72
CA ALA A 27 -3.89 15.44 -11.66
C ALA A 27 -3.26 15.20 -10.29
N GLY A 28 -3.38 16.15 -9.36
CA GLY A 28 -2.81 16.07 -8.01
C GLY A 28 -3.74 15.48 -6.94
N ALA A 29 -4.94 15.02 -7.29
CA ALA A 29 -5.84 14.38 -6.34
C ALA A 29 -5.36 12.94 -6.02
N ASP A 30 -4.34 12.81 -5.17
CA ASP A 30 -3.82 11.52 -4.69
C ASP A 30 -4.76 10.84 -3.67
N SER A 31 -5.82 11.53 -3.23
CA SER A 31 -6.80 11.07 -2.25
C SER A 31 -7.72 9.93 -2.70
N THR A 32 -7.44 9.29 -3.84
CA THR A 32 -8.31 8.28 -4.46
C THR A 32 -7.63 6.93 -4.72
N THR A 33 -6.48 6.66 -4.12
CA THR A 33 -5.85 5.35 -4.23
C THR A 33 -6.76 4.29 -3.62
N LEU A 34 -7.03 3.24 -4.39
CA LEU A 34 -7.81 2.11 -3.92
C LEU A 34 -7.03 1.30 -2.91
N THR A 35 -7.67 0.93 -1.82
CA THR A 35 -7.15 -0.10 -0.92
C THR A 35 -7.33 -1.45 -1.61
N VAL A 36 -6.22 -2.14 -1.84
CA VAL A 36 -6.23 -3.52 -2.34
C VAL A 36 -6.21 -4.44 -1.14
N ARG A 37 -7.25 -5.26 -0.97
CA ARG A 37 -7.31 -6.21 0.15
C ARG A 37 -6.22 -7.26 0.00
N ARG A 38 -5.24 -7.21 0.91
CA ARG A 38 -4.08 -8.10 0.91
C ARG A 38 -4.42 -9.44 1.53
N ARG A 39 -4.18 -10.52 0.78
CA ARG A 39 -4.24 -11.91 1.29
C ARG A 39 -2.91 -12.64 1.12
N GLU A 40 -1.92 -11.92 0.64
CA GLU A 40 -0.59 -12.44 0.32
C GLU A 40 0.11 -13.06 1.53
N ALA A 41 -0.05 -12.48 2.71
CA ALA A 41 0.54 -13.01 3.94
C ALA A 41 -0.06 -14.38 4.34
N ALA A 42 -1.37 -14.56 4.14
CA ALA A 42 -2.01 -15.86 4.37
C ALA A 42 -1.48 -16.93 3.42
N LEU A 43 -1.29 -16.58 2.14
CA LEU A 43 -0.70 -17.48 1.15
C LEU A 43 0.78 -17.78 1.44
N ARG A 44 1.55 -16.77 1.86
CA ARG A 44 2.95 -16.97 2.26
C ARG A 44 3.10 -17.94 3.43
N ARG A 45 2.20 -17.84 4.43
CA ARG A 45 2.17 -18.78 5.56
C ARG A 45 1.72 -20.17 5.19
N MET A 46 0.86 -20.30 4.16
CA MET A 46 0.33 -21.58 3.73
C MET A 46 1.42 -22.54 3.24
N GLY A 47 2.49 -22.02 2.64
CA GLY A 47 3.59 -22.81 2.10
C GLY A 47 3.16 -23.74 0.95
N LEU A 48 4.07 -24.60 0.55
CA LEU A 48 3.74 -25.68 -0.39
C LEU A 48 2.89 -26.73 0.34
N PRO A 49 1.91 -27.36 -0.33
CA PRO A 49 1.13 -28.43 0.26
C PRO A 49 2.00 -29.67 0.53
N ASP A 50 1.55 -30.51 1.47
CA ASP A 50 2.13 -31.85 1.68
C ASP A 50 2.08 -32.65 0.37
N ASP A 51 3.13 -33.43 0.09
CA ASP A 51 3.25 -34.20 -1.16
C ASP A 51 2.04 -35.14 -1.41
N ARG A 52 1.37 -35.65 -0.36
CA ARG A 52 0.15 -36.44 -0.46
C ARG A 52 -1.08 -35.68 -0.90
N ILE A 53 -1.09 -34.35 -0.68
CA ILE A 53 -2.19 -33.44 -1.08
C ILE A 53 -2.00 -32.96 -2.53
N ILE A 54 -0.78 -32.84 -3.02
CA ILE A 54 -0.46 -32.31 -4.37
C ILE A 54 -1.27 -33.00 -5.47
N PRO A 55 -1.34 -34.34 -5.55
CA PRO A 55 -2.12 -35.01 -6.60
C PRO A 55 -3.61 -34.65 -6.59
N LEU A 56 -4.20 -34.45 -5.41
CA LEU A 56 -5.61 -34.09 -5.26
C LEU A 56 -5.87 -32.65 -5.72
N VAL A 57 -4.97 -31.71 -5.39
CA VAL A 57 -5.05 -30.34 -5.88
C VAL A 57 -4.89 -30.26 -7.41
N GLN A 58 -4.02 -31.11 -7.97
CA GLN A 58 -3.83 -31.22 -9.42
C GLN A 58 -5.07 -31.84 -10.11
N ALA A 59 -5.63 -32.92 -9.54
CA ALA A 59 -6.86 -33.52 -10.02
C ALA A 59 -8.04 -32.53 -10.01
N ALA A 60 -8.13 -31.67 -8.99
CA ALA A 60 -9.13 -30.59 -8.92
C ALA A 60 -8.89 -29.45 -9.95
N GLY A 61 -7.88 -29.52 -10.80
CA GLY A 61 -7.58 -28.49 -11.79
C GLY A 61 -6.93 -27.22 -11.23
N LEU A 62 -6.49 -27.24 -9.95
CA LEU A 62 -5.98 -26.06 -9.24
C LEU A 62 -4.47 -26.12 -9.00
N GLY A 63 -3.78 -27.07 -9.65
CA GLY A 63 -2.33 -27.30 -9.52
C GLY A 63 -1.45 -26.14 -9.96
N GLY A 64 -1.95 -25.21 -10.79
CA GLY A 64 -1.25 -23.98 -11.17
C GLY A 64 -1.17 -22.96 -10.04
N LEU A 65 -2.20 -22.87 -9.18
CA LEU A 65 -2.31 -21.80 -8.18
C LEU A 65 -1.30 -21.88 -7.04
N PHE A 66 -0.96 -23.07 -6.52
CA PHE A 66 0.01 -23.17 -5.44
C PHE A 66 1.45 -22.87 -5.85
N ARG A 67 1.70 -22.77 -7.17
CA ARG A 67 2.99 -22.35 -7.75
C ARG A 67 3.07 -20.84 -7.98
N VAL A 68 1.97 -20.09 -7.79
CA VAL A 68 1.94 -18.65 -7.99
C VAL A 68 2.87 -17.98 -6.97
N PRO A 69 3.84 -17.16 -7.43
CA PRO A 69 4.81 -16.54 -6.53
C PRO A 69 4.15 -15.45 -5.69
N PHE A 70 4.73 -15.22 -4.53
CA PHE A 70 4.45 -14.01 -3.78
C PHE A 70 5.09 -12.81 -4.48
N ILE A 71 4.28 -11.83 -4.87
CA ILE A 71 4.72 -10.56 -5.46
C ILE A 71 3.98 -9.44 -4.75
N GLN A 72 4.69 -8.42 -4.31
CA GLN A 72 4.08 -7.25 -3.69
C GLN A 72 3.19 -6.51 -4.70
N LEU A 73 1.96 -6.20 -4.29
CA LEU A 73 1.01 -5.46 -5.13
C LEU A 73 1.31 -3.95 -5.09
N ASP A 74 1.35 -3.33 -6.26
CA ASP A 74 1.40 -1.89 -6.41
C ASP A 74 -0.03 -1.32 -6.53
N TRP A 75 -0.55 -0.81 -5.43
CA TRP A 75 -1.90 -0.25 -5.35
C TRP A 75 -2.11 0.94 -6.28
N HIS A 76 -1.06 1.71 -6.55
CA HIS A 76 -1.11 2.88 -7.42
C HIS A 76 -1.22 2.47 -8.88
N LEU A 77 -0.47 1.45 -9.31
CA LEU A 77 -0.63 0.84 -10.62
C LEU A 77 -2.04 0.25 -10.79
N ILE A 78 -2.50 -0.53 -9.81
CA ILE A 78 -3.84 -1.13 -9.82
C ILE A 78 -4.91 -0.03 -9.90
N THR A 79 -4.78 1.04 -9.12
CA THR A 79 -5.72 2.17 -9.16
C THR A 79 -5.74 2.85 -10.53
N ALA A 80 -4.57 3.12 -11.13
CA ALA A 80 -4.47 3.74 -12.45
C ALA A 80 -5.11 2.87 -13.56
N LEU A 81 -5.01 1.54 -13.43
CA LEU A 81 -5.68 0.60 -14.33
C LEU A 81 -7.19 0.62 -14.11
N VAL A 82 -7.67 0.56 -12.87
CA VAL A 82 -9.11 0.63 -12.55
C VAL A 82 -9.75 1.94 -13.03
N GLU A 83 -9.03 3.05 -13.02
CA GLU A 83 -9.50 4.33 -13.57
C GLU A 83 -9.75 4.28 -15.09
N ARG A 84 -9.18 3.30 -15.78
CA ARG A 84 -9.34 3.06 -17.22
C ARG A 84 -10.30 1.93 -17.54
N TRP A 85 -10.69 1.11 -16.55
CA TRP A 85 -11.64 0.03 -16.73
C TRP A 85 -13.04 0.54 -17.02
N ARG A 86 -13.68 -0.02 -18.04
CA ARG A 86 -15.06 0.34 -18.45
C ARG A 86 -16.01 -0.83 -18.22
N PRO A 87 -16.96 -0.69 -17.27
CA PRO A 87 -17.96 -1.73 -17.02
C PRO A 87 -18.83 -2.04 -18.24
N GLU A 88 -19.05 -1.07 -19.10
CA GLU A 88 -19.88 -1.21 -20.30
C GLU A 88 -19.27 -2.14 -21.35
N THR A 89 -17.96 -2.25 -21.36
CA THR A 89 -17.22 -3.01 -22.40
C THR A 89 -16.35 -4.12 -21.82
N HIS A 90 -16.15 -4.16 -20.49
CA HIS A 90 -15.16 -5.02 -19.81
C HIS A 90 -13.74 -4.89 -20.38
N THR A 91 -13.38 -3.64 -20.71
CA THR A 91 -12.05 -3.32 -21.25
C THR A 91 -11.43 -2.14 -20.53
N PHE A 92 -10.10 -2.08 -20.53
CA PHE A 92 -9.31 -0.91 -20.19
C PHE A 92 -9.24 0.00 -21.41
N HIS A 93 -9.66 1.24 -21.27
CA HIS A 93 -9.50 2.23 -22.31
C HIS A 93 -8.12 2.87 -22.20
N MET A 94 -7.18 2.32 -22.94
CA MET A 94 -5.82 2.85 -23.07
C MET A 94 -5.74 3.79 -24.28
N ARG A 95 -4.73 4.64 -24.33
CA ARG A 95 -4.60 5.56 -25.46
C ARG A 95 -4.44 4.82 -26.83
N PRO A 96 -3.68 3.71 -26.91
CA PRO A 96 -3.54 2.95 -28.15
C PRO A 96 -4.80 2.20 -28.60
N GLY A 97 -5.73 1.89 -27.68
CA GLY A 97 -6.95 1.13 -27.96
C GLY A 97 -7.48 0.40 -26.73
N GLU A 98 -8.56 -0.36 -26.93
CA GLU A 98 -9.13 -1.22 -25.90
C GLU A 98 -8.24 -2.43 -25.63
N MET A 99 -8.13 -2.78 -24.34
CA MET A 99 -7.39 -3.97 -23.88
C MET A 99 -8.14 -4.62 -22.71
N THR A 100 -8.01 -5.93 -22.55
CA THR A 100 -8.58 -6.62 -21.38
C THR A 100 -7.76 -7.86 -21.01
N ILE A 101 -8.00 -8.39 -19.79
CA ILE A 101 -7.54 -9.72 -19.42
C ILE A 101 -8.48 -10.72 -20.06
N THR A 102 -7.94 -11.69 -20.78
CA THR A 102 -8.72 -12.67 -21.55
C THR A 102 -8.61 -14.07 -20.95
N LEU A 103 -9.39 -15.03 -21.45
CA LEU A 103 -9.26 -16.44 -21.12
C LEU A 103 -7.85 -16.98 -21.47
N GLN A 104 -7.22 -16.45 -22.53
CA GLN A 104 -5.84 -16.78 -22.87
C GLN A 104 -4.88 -16.36 -21.74
N ASP A 105 -5.03 -15.14 -21.22
CA ASP A 105 -4.18 -14.67 -20.12
C ASP A 105 -4.33 -15.55 -18.86
N VAL A 106 -5.57 -15.92 -18.52
CA VAL A 106 -5.84 -16.78 -17.36
C VAL A 106 -5.21 -18.16 -17.50
N SER A 107 -5.39 -18.82 -18.65
CA SER A 107 -4.85 -20.17 -18.86
C SER A 107 -3.33 -20.16 -18.87
N ILE A 108 -2.69 -19.24 -19.58
CA ILE A 108 -1.24 -19.15 -19.71
C ILE A 108 -0.56 -18.70 -18.42
N GLN A 109 -1.11 -17.66 -17.75
CA GLN A 109 -0.50 -17.09 -16.56
C GLN A 109 -0.73 -17.93 -15.31
N LEU A 110 -1.90 -18.57 -15.16
CA LEU A 110 -2.28 -19.26 -13.93
C LEU A 110 -2.34 -20.79 -14.10
N GLY A 111 -2.38 -21.32 -15.31
CA GLY A 111 -2.58 -22.75 -15.56
C GLY A 111 -3.92 -23.26 -15.02
N LEU A 112 -4.97 -22.43 -15.04
CA LEU A 112 -6.30 -22.81 -14.62
C LEU A 112 -7.15 -23.30 -15.78
N PRO A 113 -8.02 -24.32 -15.58
CA PRO A 113 -8.99 -24.73 -16.57
C PRO A 113 -9.93 -23.56 -16.91
N ILE A 114 -9.98 -23.18 -18.17
CA ILE A 114 -10.87 -22.14 -18.70
C ILE A 114 -12.07 -22.73 -19.41
N ASP A 115 -12.03 -24.00 -19.75
CA ASP A 115 -13.08 -24.81 -20.36
C ASP A 115 -13.69 -25.76 -19.34
N GLY A 116 -14.87 -26.31 -19.59
CA GLY A 116 -15.55 -27.24 -18.70
C GLY A 116 -16.89 -26.73 -18.17
N LYS A 117 -17.37 -27.36 -17.11
CA LYS A 117 -18.63 -27.01 -16.41
C LYS A 117 -18.53 -25.62 -15.77
N PRO A 118 -19.61 -24.81 -15.81
CA PRO A 118 -19.59 -23.52 -15.10
C PRO A 118 -19.51 -23.71 -13.58
N VAL A 119 -18.81 -22.83 -12.89
CA VAL A 119 -18.72 -22.82 -11.41
C VAL A 119 -20.00 -22.24 -10.82
N THR A 120 -20.96 -23.09 -10.50
CA THR A 120 -22.29 -22.70 -10.03
C THR A 120 -22.94 -23.80 -9.22
N GLY A 121 -24.09 -23.56 -8.60
CA GLY A 121 -24.85 -24.51 -7.82
C GLY A 121 -25.74 -23.87 -6.77
N SER A 122 -26.26 -24.69 -5.86
CA SER A 122 -27.05 -24.24 -4.72
C SER A 122 -26.17 -23.61 -3.64
N ILE A 123 -26.74 -22.67 -2.90
CA ILE A 123 -26.14 -22.15 -1.64
C ILE A 123 -27.04 -22.45 -0.43
N ASN A 124 -28.00 -23.35 -0.59
CA ASN A 124 -28.95 -23.75 0.44
C ASN A 124 -28.46 -25.02 1.15
N TYR A 125 -27.47 -24.88 2.03
CA TYR A 125 -26.87 -25.97 2.79
C TYR A 125 -26.92 -25.71 4.30
N ASP A 126 -27.03 -26.80 5.09
CA ASP A 126 -26.54 -26.78 6.46
C ASP A 126 -24.99 -26.79 6.40
N TRP A 127 -24.41 -25.62 6.58
CA TRP A 127 -22.97 -25.44 6.45
C TRP A 127 -22.17 -26.22 7.48
N ASP A 128 -22.69 -26.43 8.69
CA ASP A 128 -22.01 -27.17 9.75
C ASP A 128 -22.05 -28.67 9.48
N ALA A 129 -23.18 -29.16 8.96
CA ALA A 129 -23.27 -30.57 8.52
C ALA A 129 -22.35 -30.81 7.31
N LEU A 130 -22.33 -29.92 6.34
CA LEU A 130 -21.45 -30.02 5.17
C LEU A 130 -19.96 -30.01 5.56
N CYS A 131 -19.54 -29.14 6.48
CA CYS A 131 -18.18 -29.13 6.99
C CYS A 131 -17.82 -30.43 7.72
N ARG A 132 -18.71 -30.95 8.58
CA ARG A 132 -18.48 -32.26 9.23
C ARG A 132 -18.30 -33.38 8.22
N ASN A 133 -19.10 -33.39 7.17
CA ASN A 133 -19.05 -34.41 6.14
C ASN A 133 -17.76 -34.34 5.30
N LEU A 134 -17.43 -33.18 4.77
CA LEU A 134 -16.35 -33.04 3.77
C LEU A 134 -15.00 -32.63 4.36
N LEU A 135 -14.97 -31.98 5.55
CA LEU A 135 -13.75 -31.60 6.25
C LEU A 135 -13.50 -32.41 7.52
N GLY A 136 -14.49 -33.22 7.98
CA GLY A 136 -14.37 -33.97 9.24
C GLY A 136 -14.65 -33.16 10.51
N ALA A 137 -14.76 -31.82 10.41
CA ALA A 137 -15.04 -30.94 11.54
C ALA A 137 -15.92 -29.77 11.14
N ALA A 138 -16.77 -29.30 12.06
CA ALA A 138 -17.47 -28.02 11.89
C ALA A 138 -16.71 -26.85 12.55
N PRO A 139 -16.76 -25.66 11.98
CA PRO A 139 -16.12 -24.48 12.57
C PRO A 139 -16.76 -24.14 13.92
N PRO A 140 -15.97 -23.83 14.97
CA PRO A 140 -16.48 -23.36 16.26
C PRO A 140 -17.30 -22.08 16.13
N SER A 141 -18.07 -21.76 17.18
CA SER A 141 -18.80 -20.49 17.26
C SER A 141 -17.86 -19.29 17.06
N GLY A 142 -18.28 -18.36 16.20
CA GLY A 142 -17.48 -17.17 15.85
C GLY A 142 -16.43 -17.37 14.74
N LYS A 143 -16.20 -18.62 14.27
CA LYS A 143 -15.30 -18.89 13.14
C LYS A 143 -16.06 -19.00 11.80
N ARG A 144 -17.38 -18.83 11.81
CA ARG A 144 -18.25 -18.79 10.63
C ARG A 144 -19.16 -17.57 10.66
N ASP A 145 -19.34 -16.94 9.50
CA ASP A 145 -20.28 -15.83 9.27
C ASP A 145 -21.16 -16.16 8.07
N GLY A 146 -22.41 -16.55 8.32
CA GLY A 146 -23.30 -17.06 7.29
C GLY A 146 -22.70 -18.28 6.57
N GLY A 147 -22.58 -18.21 5.25
CA GLY A 147 -21.92 -19.22 4.43
C GLY A 147 -20.41 -19.08 4.29
N ARG A 148 -19.75 -18.26 5.11
CA ARG A 148 -18.31 -17.99 5.03
C ARG A 148 -17.59 -18.52 6.26
N VAL A 149 -16.38 -19.09 6.06
CA VAL A 149 -15.58 -19.68 7.13
C VAL A 149 -14.23 -18.96 7.25
N SER A 150 -13.70 -18.88 8.46
CA SER A 150 -12.40 -18.28 8.75
C SER A 150 -11.26 -19.08 8.13
N MET A 151 -10.44 -18.44 7.30
CA MET A 151 -9.23 -19.03 6.74
C MET A 151 -8.22 -19.37 7.83
N LYS A 152 -8.18 -18.59 8.92
CA LYS A 152 -7.36 -18.88 10.10
C LYS A 152 -7.80 -20.19 10.78
N TRP A 153 -9.11 -20.45 10.91
CA TRP A 153 -9.59 -21.72 11.46
C TRP A 153 -9.23 -22.89 10.55
N LEU A 154 -9.37 -22.74 9.22
CA LEU A 154 -8.94 -23.79 8.29
C LEU A 154 -7.44 -24.07 8.41
N ASP A 155 -6.62 -23.07 8.70
CA ASP A 155 -5.20 -23.21 8.96
C ASP A 155 -4.93 -23.92 10.29
N GLU A 156 -5.58 -23.47 11.37
CA GLU A 156 -5.45 -24.03 12.71
C GLU A 156 -5.88 -25.52 12.78
N ALA A 157 -6.95 -25.88 12.05
CA ALA A 157 -7.51 -27.23 12.10
C ALA A 157 -6.87 -28.20 11.09
N PHE A 158 -6.41 -27.70 9.93
CA PHE A 158 -5.99 -28.52 8.79
C PHE A 158 -4.63 -28.09 8.19
N GLY A 159 -3.89 -27.20 8.86
CA GLY A 159 -2.63 -26.67 8.34
C GLY A 159 -1.49 -27.69 8.32
N VAL A 160 -1.56 -28.70 9.18
CA VAL A 160 -0.54 -29.76 9.29
C VAL A 160 -1.21 -31.11 9.11
N LEU A 161 -0.83 -31.86 8.08
CA LEU A 161 -1.32 -33.21 7.83
C LEU A 161 -0.53 -34.20 8.72
N PRO A 162 -1.18 -34.99 9.59
CA PRO A 162 -0.51 -36.03 10.40
C PRO A 162 0.26 -37.03 9.55
N LEU A 163 1.38 -37.54 10.06
CA LEU A 163 2.22 -38.51 9.33
C LEU A 163 1.48 -39.80 9.04
N ASP A 164 0.63 -40.22 9.98
CA ASP A 164 -0.20 -41.43 9.96
C ASP A 164 -1.63 -41.20 9.43
N ALA A 165 -1.87 -40.04 8.76
CA ALA A 165 -3.18 -39.71 8.23
C ALA A 165 -3.67 -40.76 7.23
N ASP A 166 -4.90 -41.24 7.44
CA ASP A 166 -5.59 -42.10 6.51
C ASP A 166 -6.05 -41.38 5.23
N PRO A 167 -6.47 -42.05 4.17
CA PRO A 167 -6.90 -41.43 2.93
C PRO A 167 -8.02 -40.41 3.12
N ILE A 168 -8.95 -40.62 4.05
CA ILE A 168 -10.04 -39.67 4.31
C ILE A 168 -9.51 -38.40 4.93
N ALA A 169 -8.61 -38.49 5.89
CA ALA A 169 -7.94 -37.31 6.47
C ALA A 169 -7.13 -36.54 5.43
N VAL A 170 -6.43 -37.22 4.52
CA VAL A 170 -5.70 -36.58 3.40
C VAL A 170 -6.67 -35.79 2.53
N GLU A 171 -7.82 -36.33 2.16
CA GLU A 171 -8.85 -35.65 1.39
C GLU A 171 -9.44 -34.43 2.11
N GLN A 172 -9.72 -34.56 3.42
CA GLN A 172 -10.23 -33.46 4.25
C GLN A 172 -9.24 -32.30 4.30
N HIS A 173 -7.96 -32.58 4.52
CA HIS A 173 -6.90 -31.60 4.49
C HIS A 173 -6.73 -30.97 3.10
N ALA A 174 -6.85 -31.76 2.02
CA ALA A 174 -6.80 -31.26 0.65
C ALA A 174 -7.94 -30.26 0.36
N ARG A 175 -9.18 -30.57 0.78
CA ARG A 175 -10.33 -29.66 0.64
C ARG A 175 -10.11 -28.35 1.43
N ALA A 176 -9.63 -28.44 2.67
CA ALA A 176 -9.32 -27.28 3.48
C ALA A 176 -8.19 -26.44 2.86
N TYR A 177 -7.14 -27.10 2.34
CA TYR A 177 -6.06 -26.42 1.62
C TYR A 177 -6.59 -25.70 0.38
N ILE A 178 -7.40 -26.35 -0.46
CA ILE A 178 -8.00 -25.74 -1.67
C ILE A 178 -8.87 -24.54 -1.30
N LEU A 179 -9.72 -24.63 -0.27
CA LEU A 179 -10.54 -23.50 0.17
C LEU A 179 -9.69 -22.28 0.56
N ARG A 180 -8.59 -22.51 1.29
CA ARG A 180 -7.65 -21.44 1.64
C ARG A 180 -6.99 -20.85 0.40
N LEU A 181 -6.55 -21.72 -0.53
CA LEU A 181 -5.90 -21.32 -1.77
C LEU A 181 -6.80 -20.45 -2.63
N ILE A 182 -8.02 -20.90 -2.96
CA ILE A 182 -8.95 -20.15 -3.81
C ILE A 182 -9.47 -18.88 -3.12
N GLY A 183 -9.75 -18.95 -1.80
CA GLY A 183 -10.16 -17.78 -1.01
C GLY A 183 -9.07 -16.73 -0.84
N GLY A 184 -7.81 -17.15 -0.84
CA GLY A 184 -6.65 -16.26 -0.79
C GLY A 184 -6.22 -15.70 -2.15
N THR A 185 -6.69 -16.28 -3.27
CA THR A 185 -6.31 -15.92 -4.64
C THR A 185 -7.50 -15.50 -5.49
N ILE A 186 -8.02 -16.45 -6.28
CA ILE A 186 -8.96 -16.20 -7.38
C ILE A 186 -10.34 -15.70 -6.93
N PHE A 187 -10.78 -16.07 -5.72
CA PHE A 187 -12.07 -15.65 -5.16
C PHE A 187 -11.91 -14.76 -3.91
N ALA A 188 -10.86 -13.96 -3.89
CA ALA A 188 -10.61 -13.01 -2.82
C ALA A 188 -11.73 -11.97 -2.74
N ASP A 189 -12.50 -12.01 -1.66
CA ASP A 189 -13.58 -11.05 -1.38
C ASP A 189 -13.08 -9.88 -0.51
N LYS A 190 -13.98 -9.00 -0.10
CA LYS A 190 -13.68 -7.84 0.74
C LYS A 190 -13.39 -8.16 2.20
N SER A 191 -13.59 -9.42 2.64
CA SER A 191 -13.41 -9.84 4.03
C SER A 191 -11.97 -10.20 4.26
N SER A 192 -10.95 -9.82 4.12
CA SER A 192 -9.52 -10.20 4.29
C SER A 192 -9.24 -11.58 4.93
N SER A 193 -10.21 -12.21 5.57
CA SER A 193 -10.00 -13.40 6.42
C SER A 193 -11.00 -14.56 6.23
N LEU A 194 -12.03 -14.39 5.40
CA LEU A 194 -13.08 -15.40 5.21
C LEU A 194 -13.06 -15.95 3.79
N VAL A 195 -13.45 -17.22 3.62
CA VAL A 195 -13.75 -17.86 2.32
C VAL A 195 -15.16 -18.44 2.33
N HIS A 196 -15.86 -18.37 1.19
CA HIS A 196 -17.22 -18.87 1.11
C HIS A 196 -17.26 -20.39 0.96
N LEU A 197 -18.09 -21.07 1.78
CA LEU A 197 -18.26 -22.52 1.74
C LEU A 197 -19.02 -23.02 0.51
N MET A 198 -19.60 -22.14 -0.32
CA MET A 198 -20.28 -22.54 -1.55
C MET A 198 -19.38 -23.31 -2.54
N PHE A 199 -18.07 -23.19 -2.41
CA PHE A 199 -17.11 -23.94 -3.21
C PHE A 199 -16.88 -25.37 -2.68
N LEU A 200 -17.18 -25.65 -1.40
CA LEU A 200 -16.91 -26.94 -0.77
C LEU A 200 -17.66 -28.11 -1.41
N PRO A 201 -18.95 -28.01 -1.78
CA PRO A 201 -19.64 -29.08 -2.51
C PRO A 201 -19.00 -29.42 -3.86
N LEU A 202 -18.38 -28.43 -4.54
CA LEU A 202 -17.69 -28.65 -5.81
C LEU A 202 -16.38 -29.44 -5.65
N LEU A 203 -15.90 -29.62 -4.42
CA LEU A 203 -14.69 -30.35 -4.05
C LEU A 203 -14.99 -31.73 -3.44
N GLU A 204 -16.24 -32.20 -3.49
CA GLU A 204 -16.64 -33.51 -2.97
C GLU A 204 -15.84 -34.64 -3.64
N ASP A 205 -15.74 -34.60 -4.97
CA ASP A 205 -14.85 -35.45 -5.76
C ASP A 205 -13.85 -34.59 -6.54
N PHE A 206 -12.57 -34.86 -6.37
CA PHE A 206 -11.50 -34.02 -6.96
C PHE A 206 -11.39 -34.15 -8.48
N ASN A 207 -11.73 -35.24 -9.06
CA ASN A 207 -11.73 -35.43 -10.52
C ASN A 207 -12.88 -34.63 -11.14
N THR A 208 -14.07 -34.72 -10.55
CA THR A 208 -15.22 -33.89 -10.94
C THR A 208 -14.92 -32.40 -10.74
N ALA A 209 -14.20 -32.04 -9.66
CA ALA A 209 -13.73 -30.67 -9.42
C ALA A 209 -12.83 -30.18 -10.57
N GLY A 210 -12.01 -31.05 -11.15
CA GLY A 210 -11.17 -30.75 -12.31
C GLY A 210 -11.91 -30.47 -13.60
N GLU A 211 -13.19 -30.81 -13.69
CA GLU A 211 -14.05 -30.56 -14.86
C GLU A 211 -14.68 -29.14 -14.84
N TYR A 212 -14.53 -28.39 -13.73
CA TYR A 212 -15.04 -27.02 -13.67
C TYR A 212 -14.11 -26.03 -14.34
N SER A 213 -14.68 -25.02 -14.96
CA SER A 213 -13.96 -23.88 -15.58
C SER A 213 -13.52 -22.86 -14.52
N TRP A 214 -12.64 -23.26 -13.59
CA TRP A 214 -12.15 -22.41 -12.51
C TRP A 214 -11.55 -21.10 -12.99
N GLY A 215 -10.85 -21.13 -14.13
CA GLY A 215 -10.23 -19.95 -14.74
C GLY A 215 -11.27 -18.94 -15.25
N SER A 216 -12.34 -19.43 -15.89
CA SER A 216 -13.44 -18.58 -16.35
C SER A 216 -14.19 -17.95 -15.18
N ALA A 217 -14.42 -18.70 -14.10
CA ALA A 217 -15.01 -18.21 -12.87
C ALA A 217 -14.12 -17.16 -12.18
N ALA A 218 -12.80 -17.36 -12.16
CA ALA A 218 -11.84 -16.40 -11.63
C ALA A 218 -11.87 -15.08 -12.41
N LEU A 219 -11.96 -15.16 -13.74
CA LEU A 219 -12.06 -13.98 -14.60
C LEU A 219 -13.39 -13.24 -14.39
N ALA A 220 -14.51 -13.96 -14.22
CA ALA A 220 -15.80 -13.36 -13.87
C ALA A 220 -15.73 -12.57 -12.55
N CYS A 221 -15.12 -13.14 -11.52
CA CYS A 221 -14.92 -12.47 -10.24
C CYS A 221 -14.03 -11.23 -10.38
N LEU A 222 -12.95 -11.31 -11.15
CA LEU A 222 -12.06 -10.20 -11.40
C LEU A 222 -12.78 -9.05 -12.12
N TYR A 223 -13.51 -9.33 -13.19
CA TYR A 223 -14.30 -8.33 -13.93
C TYR A 223 -15.33 -7.65 -13.02
N ARG A 224 -16.08 -8.42 -12.22
CA ARG A 224 -17.06 -7.89 -11.25
C ARG A 224 -16.40 -6.91 -10.26
N GLU A 225 -15.25 -7.24 -9.72
CA GLU A 225 -14.56 -6.37 -8.77
C GLU A 225 -13.97 -5.13 -9.45
N LEU A 226 -13.47 -5.23 -10.68
CA LEU A 226 -13.06 -4.07 -11.48
C LEU A 226 -14.25 -3.14 -11.79
N CYS A 227 -15.41 -3.69 -12.19
CA CYS A 227 -16.64 -2.92 -12.42
C CYS A 227 -17.09 -2.18 -11.15
N ARG A 228 -17.04 -2.84 -9.99
CA ARG A 228 -17.37 -2.21 -8.71
C ARG A 228 -16.40 -1.12 -8.31
N ALA A 229 -15.09 -1.37 -8.47
CA ALA A 229 -14.04 -0.43 -8.08
C ALA A 229 -13.95 0.80 -9.01
N SER A 230 -14.45 0.71 -10.24
CA SER A 230 -14.48 1.84 -11.18
C SER A 230 -15.51 2.94 -10.82
N ILE A 231 -16.41 2.68 -9.87
CA ILE A 231 -17.38 3.66 -9.36
C ILE A 231 -16.67 4.65 -8.43
N ALA A 232 -16.99 5.95 -8.56
CA ALA A 232 -16.26 7.04 -7.92
C ALA A 232 -16.18 6.99 -6.39
N ASP A 233 -17.22 6.49 -5.72
CA ASP A 233 -17.34 6.42 -4.26
C ASP A 233 -16.73 5.15 -3.63
N LYS A 234 -16.18 4.26 -4.44
CA LYS A 234 -15.55 3.03 -3.94
C LYS A 234 -14.08 3.27 -3.62
N LEU A 235 -13.68 2.82 -2.44
CA LEU A 235 -12.31 2.99 -1.93
C LEU A 235 -11.51 1.67 -1.92
N GLU A 236 -12.15 0.55 -2.24
CA GLU A 236 -11.57 -0.78 -2.14
C GLU A 236 -11.77 -1.59 -3.41
N VAL A 237 -10.83 -2.49 -3.70
CA VAL A 237 -10.91 -3.48 -4.77
C VAL A 237 -10.55 -4.87 -4.24
N GLY A 238 -11.38 -5.86 -4.59
CA GLY A 238 -11.14 -7.29 -4.37
C GLY A 238 -10.76 -8.00 -5.66
N GLY A 239 -10.73 -9.33 -5.62
CA GLY A 239 -10.36 -10.18 -6.76
C GLY A 239 -8.86 -10.42 -6.88
N PHE A 240 -8.45 -11.18 -7.88
CA PHE A 240 -7.06 -11.58 -8.05
C PHE A 240 -6.20 -10.49 -8.68
N MET A 241 -5.88 -9.44 -7.92
CA MET A 241 -5.14 -8.26 -8.38
C MET A 241 -3.70 -8.57 -8.83
N LEU A 242 -3.11 -9.70 -8.38
CA LEU A 242 -1.81 -10.12 -8.88
C LEU A 242 -1.85 -10.47 -10.37
N LEU A 243 -2.92 -11.12 -10.83
CA LEU A 243 -3.10 -11.37 -12.26
C LEU A 243 -3.17 -10.06 -13.05
N LEU A 244 -3.92 -9.07 -12.55
CA LEU A 244 -4.00 -7.74 -13.18
C LEU A 244 -2.63 -7.06 -13.27
N GLN A 245 -1.85 -7.10 -12.19
CA GLN A 245 -0.52 -6.49 -12.15
C GLN A 245 0.45 -7.16 -13.13
N VAL A 246 0.50 -8.49 -13.12
CA VAL A 246 1.36 -9.25 -14.02
C VAL A 246 0.92 -9.11 -15.48
N TRP A 247 -0.39 -9.13 -15.76
CA TRP A 247 -0.95 -8.84 -17.08
C TRP A 247 -0.47 -7.47 -17.61
N ALA A 248 -0.47 -6.44 -16.75
CA ALA A 248 0.04 -5.13 -17.14
C ALA A 248 1.55 -5.13 -17.40
N TRP A 249 2.33 -5.86 -16.61
CA TRP A 249 3.78 -5.99 -16.81
C TRP A 249 4.16 -6.72 -18.09
N GLU A 250 3.35 -7.69 -18.52
CA GLU A 250 3.55 -8.40 -19.79
C GLU A 250 3.29 -7.53 -21.01
N ARG A 251 2.31 -6.63 -20.89
CA ARG A 251 1.83 -5.80 -22.01
C ARG A 251 2.47 -4.41 -22.05
N PHE A 252 2.97 -3.93 -20.93
CA PHE A 252 3.57 -2.61 -20.80
C PHE A 252 5.01 -2.69 -20.25
N PRO A 253 6.00 -3.11 -21.07
CA PRO A 253 7.39 -3.30 -20.61
C PRO A 253 8.00 -2.05 -19.96
N HIS A 254 7.56 -0.85 -20.35
CA HIS A 254 8.04 0.43 -19.82
C HIS A 254 7.62 0.70 -18.37
N ILE A 255 6.61 0.00 -17.85
CA ILE A 255 6.21 0.07 -16.44
C ILE A 255 6.57 -1.19 -15.65
N SER A 256 7.00 -2.25 -16.32
CA SER A 256 7.34 -3.49 -15.66
C SER A 256 8.71 -3.42 -14.98
N PRO A 257 8.93 -4.15 -13.89
CA PRO A 257 10.26 -4.29 -13.33
C PRO A 257 11.17 -5.03 -14.30
N ARG A 258 12.45 -4.61 -14.40
CA ARG A 258 13.43 -5.27 -15.25
C ARG A 258 13.80 -6.62 -14.65
N ARG A 259 13.65 -7.68 -15.42
CA ARG A 259 14.06 -9.02 -15.01
C ARG A 259 15.56 -9.21 -15.10
N LEU A 260 16.13 -9.90 -14.09
CA LEU A 260 17.53 -10.28 -14.08
C LEU A 260 17.71 -11.64 -14.77
N GLY A 261 18.59 -11.68 -15.77
CA GLY A 261 18.97 -12.92 -16.45
C GLY A 261 18.27 -13.17 -17.79
N LYS A 262 18.61 -14.30 -18.42
CA LYS A 262 18.02 -14.72 -19.69
C LYS A 262 16.59 -15.22 -19.45
N PHE A 263 15.70 -14.94 -20.40
CA PHE A 263 14.35 -15.49 -20.41
C PHE A 263 14.41 -17.03 -20.40
N GLN A 264 13.83 -17.64 -19.38
CA GLN A 264 13.59 -19.08 -19.30
C GLN A 264 12.08 -19.31 -19.21
N ILE A 265 11.58 -20.25 -19.97
CA ILE A 265 10.19 -20.69 -19.85
C ILE A 265 10.10 -21.54 -18.59
N PRO A 266 9.20 -21.21 -17.64
CA PRO A 266 9.09 -21.97 -16.40
C PRO A 266 8.47 -23.35 -16.62
N ASP A 267 8.82 -24.30 -15.77
CA ASP A 267 8.11 -25.58 -15.66
C ASP A 267 6.83 -25.38 -14.80
N GLY A 268 5.89 -24.65 -15.35
CA GLY A 268 4.65 -24.25 -14.66
C GLY A 268 3.96 -23.07 -15.34
N PRO A 269 2.96 -22.47 -14.67
CA PRO A 269 2.27 -21.29 -15.20
C PRO A 269 3.23 -20.13 -15.45
N LEU A 270 2.97 -19.34 -16.48
CA LEU A 270 3.90 -18.30 -16.91
C LEU A 270 4.16 -17.22 -15.85
N ILE A 271 3.20 -16.97 -14.94
CA ILE A 271 3.35 -16.02 -13.82
C ILE A 271 4.54 -16.36 -12.92
N THR A 272 4.94 -17.65 -12.84
CA THR A 272 6.06 -18.09 -12.02
C THR A 272 7.41 -17.51 -12.47
N ARG A 273 7.49 -17.01 -13.71
CA ARG A 273 8.69 -16.29 -14.20
C ARG A 273 8.96 -14.96 -13.50
N TRP A 274 8.00 -14.45 -12.77
CA TRP A 274 8.10 -13.21 -11.98
C TRP A 274 8.55 -13.47 -10.53
N HIS A 275 9.08 -14.65 -10.22
CA HIS A 275 9.61 -15.00 -8.91
C HIS A 275 11.02 -14.39 -8.70
N ASP A 276 11.21 -13.64 -7.61
CA ASP A 276 12.49 -13.25 -6.95
C ASP A 276 13.62 -12.58 -7.77
N ARG A 277 13.43 -12.16 -9.02
CA ARG A 277 14.55 -11.64 -9.85
C ARG A 277 14.20 -10.38 -10.62
N PHE A 278 13.82 -9.32 -9.88
CA PHE A 278 13.58 -8.03 -10.52
C PHE A 278 14.63 -7.01 -10.17
N GLN A 279 14.97 -6.14 -11.14
CA GLN A 279 15.53 -4.83 -10.86
C GLN A 279 14.39 -3.80 -10.75
N VAL A 280 14.60 -2.78 -9.89
CA VAL A 280 13.68 -1.66 -9.76
C VAL A 280 13.42 -1.02 -11.13
N THR A 281 12.19 -0.65 -11.39
CA THR A 281 11.76 0.06 -12.59
C THR A 281 12.42 1.44 -12.70
N ASP A 282 12.59 1.94 -13.91
CA ASP A 282 13.01 3.33 -14.15
C ASP A 282 11.89 4.32 -13.80
N LEU A 283 10.64 3.85 -13.71
CA LEU A 283 9.49 4.61 -13.24
C LEU A 283 9.40 4.56 -11.70
N PRO A 284 9.08 5.67 -11.02
CA PRO A 284 8.75 5.65 -9.60
C PRO A 284 7.53 4.74 -9.36
N THR A 285 7.76 3.56 -8.79
CA THR A 285 6.67 2.67 -8.34
C THR A 285 5.93 3.32 -7.17
N HIS A 286 4.65 2.94 -6.97
CA HIS A 286 3.81 3.47 -5.90
C HIS A 286 3.53 4.99 -6.00
N VAL A 287 3.51 5.56 -7.19
CA VAL A 287 3.14 6.96 -7.45
C VAL A 287 2.00 7.00 -8.48
N LEU A 288 0.76 7.12 -8.00
CA LEU A 288 -0.45 7.10 -8.85
C LEU A 288 -0.41 8.14 -9.99
N ARG A 289 0.08 9.34 -9.68
CA ARG A 289 0.21 10.41 -10.66
C ARG A 289 1.12 10.03 -11.83
N GLU A 290 2.22 9.36 -11.57
CA GLU A 290 3.17 8.94 -12.62
C GLU A 290 2.57 7.85 -13.51
N TYR A 291 1.83 6.88 -12.94
CA TYR A 291 1.10 5.89 -13.73
C TYR A 291 0.00 6.51 -14.59
N ARG A 292 -0.76 7.49 -14.06
CA ARG A 292 -1.76 8.23 -14.84
C ARG A 292 -1.11 8.93 -16.03
N TYR A 293 0.01 9.64 -15.82
CA TYR A 293 0.74 10.33 -16.89
C TYR A 293 1.35 9.38 -17.91
N THR A 294 1.91 8.28 -17.46
CA THR A 294 2.50 7.28 -18.34
C THR A 294 1.43 6.68 -19.28
N PHE A 295 0.28 6.30 -18.75
CA PHE A 295 -0.80 5.77 -19.56
C PHE A 295 -1.47 6.84 -20.45
N ASP A 296 -1.55 8.10 -20.01
CA ASP A 296 -2.08 9.20 -20.83
C ASP A 296 -1.15 9.58 -22.01
N ARG A 297 0.15 9.24 -21.92
CA ARG A 297 1.15 9.46 -22.96
C ARG A 297 1.49 8.22 -23.79
N GLN A 298 0.92 7.08 -23.43
CA GLN A 298 1.26 5.80 -24.00
C GLN A 298 1.07 5.80 -25.54
N THR A 299 2.06 5.27 -26.25
CA THR A 299 2.06 5.12 -27.70
C THR A 299 1.89 3.65 -28.11
N ASP A 300 1.55 3.38 -29.36
CA ASP A 300 1.33 2.01 -29.85
C ASP A 300 2.57 1.11 -29.73
N ASP A 301 3.76 1.66 -29.95
CA ASP A 301 5.04 0.94 -29.85
C ASP A 301 5.44 0.58 -28.40
N GLN A 302 4.83 1.20 -27.41
CA GLN A 302 5.01 0.88 -25.99
C GLN A 302 4.13 -0.29 -25.53
N VAL A 303 3.25 -0.81 -26.38
CA VAL A 303 2.33 -1.90 -26.05
C VAL A 303 2.75 -3.19 -26.73
N VAL A 304 2.96 -4.25 -25.95
CA VAL A 304 3.11 -5.60 -26.47
C VAL A 304 1.72 -6.24 -26.56
N TRP A 305 1.13 -6.17 -27.74
CA TRP A 305 -0.21 -6.70 -27.98
C TRP A 305 -0.27 -8.23 -27.82
N GLN A 306 0.76 -8.95 -28.23
CA GLN A 306 0.88 -10.39 -28.17
C GLN A 306 2.10 -10.80 -27.32
N PRO A 307 2.00 -10.82 -25.97
CA PRO A 307 3.12 -11.13 -25.09
C PRO A 307 3.48 -12.62 -25.06
N TYR A 308 2.67 -13.47 -25.68
CA TYR A 308 2.83 -14.92 -25.69
C TYR A 308 3.08 -15.44 -27.11
N PRO A 309 4.32 -15.37 -27.64
CA PRO A 309 4.61 -15.92 -28.97
C PRO A 309 4.43 -17.44 -28.98
N PRO A 310 4.13 -18.06 -30.15
CA PRO A 310 3.85 -19.49 -30.29
C PRO A 310 4.87 -20.38 -29.58
N ARG A 311 6.16 -20.10 -29.75
CA ARG A 311 7.25 -20.83 -29.07
C ARG A 311 7.17 -20.85 -27.54
N VAL A 312 6.59 -19.82 -26.95
CA VAL A 312 6.37 -19.76 -25.46
C VAL A 312 5.20 -20.64 -25.13
N ILE A 313 4.08 -20.51 -25.86
CA ILE A 313 2.86 -21.28 -25.60
C ILE A 313 3.15 -22.79 -25.73
N GLU A 314 3.86 -23.21 -26.80
CA GLU A 314 4.19 -24.60 -27.07
C GLU A 314 5.07 -25.24 -25.99
N ALA A 315 5.95 -24.45 -25.39
CA ALA A 315 6.87 -24.92 -24.37
C ALA A 315 6.27 -24.94 -22.95
N LEU A 316 5.09 -24.34 -22.74
CA LEU A 316 4.39 -24.40 -21.45
C LEU A 316 3.75 -25.79 -21.23
N PRO A 317 3.57 -26.22 -19.97
CA PRO A 317 2.82 -27.42 -19.63
C PRO A 317 1.44 -27.45 -20.29
N LEU A 318 0.96 -28.65 -20.62
CA LEU A 318 -0.31 -28.82 -21.36
C LEU A 318 -1.49 -28.15 -20.64
N TYR A 319 -1.56 -28.23 -19.31
CA TYR A 319 -2.64 -27.60 -18.54
C TYR A 319 -2.67 -26.07 -18.63
N CYS A 320 -1.57 -25.40 -18.98
CA CYS A 320 -1.51 -23.96 -19.20
C CYS A 320 -2.04 -23.53 -20.59
N ARG A 321 -2.30 -24.46 -21.50
CA ARG A 321 -2.77 -24.20 -22.88
C ARG A 321 -3.99 -25.05 -23.25
N ALA A 322 -4.49 -25.86 -22.32
CA ALA A 322 -5.73 -26.59 -22.49
C ALA A 322 -6.91 -25.61 -22.68
N GLY A 323 -7.81 -25.91 -23.62
CA GLY A 323 -8.93 -25.03 -23.94
C GLY A 323 -8.54 -23.83 -24.83
N SER A 324 -7.42 -23.87 -25.53
CA SER A 324 -7.00 -22.79 -26.44
C SER A 324 -7.98 -22.53 -27.59
N ASP A 325 -8.79 -23.50 -27.94
CA ASP A 325 -9.88 -23.40 -28.91
C ASP A 325 -11.01 -22.44 -28.51
N ILE A 326 -11.12 -22.11 -27.21
CA ILE A 326 -12.15 -21.17 -26.72
C ILE A 326 -11.57 -19.81 -26.28
N TRP A 327 -10.32 -19.50 -26.50
CA TRP A 327 -9.75 -18.21 -26.13
C TRP A 327 -10.49 -17.02 -26.73
N LEU A 328 -11.08 -17.20 -27.92
CA LEU A 328 -11.82 -16.20 -28.66
C LEU A 328 -13.35 -16.33 -28.50
N THR A 329 -13.85 -17.10 -27.52
CA THR A 329 -15.30 -17.20 -27.34
C THR A 329 -15.90 -15.92 -26.79
N SER A 330 -17.01 -15.46 -27.38
CA SER A 330 -17.85 -14.39 -26.85
C SER A 330 -19.00 -14.97 -26.04
N SER A 331 -18.73 -15.30 -24.77
CA SER A 331 -19.69 -16.02 -23.91
C SER A 331 -19.69 -15.50 -22.48
N PRO A 332 -20.76 -15.81 -21.72
CA PRO A 332 -20.86 -15.42 -20.31
C PRO A 332 -19.86 -16.22 -19.45
N LEU A 333 -19.11 -15.55 -18.61
CA LEU A 333 -18.28 -16.11 -17.54
C LEU A 333 -19.14 -16.24 -16.28
N ILE A 334 -19.15 -17.40 -15.63
CA ILE A 334 -20.11 -17.74 -14.57
C ILE A 334 -19.39 -18.13 -13.28
N CYS A 335 -19.74 -17.45 -12.17
CA CYS A 335 -19.32 -17.84 -10.83
C CYS A 335 -20.48 -17.60 -9.84
N PHE A 336 -21.30 -18.61 -9.58
CA PHE A 336 -22.49 -18.52 -8.73
C PHE A 336 -23.39 -17.32 -9.09
N ALA A 337 -23.48 -16.29 -8.25
CA ALA A 337 -24.26 -15.08 -8.48
C ALA A 337 -23.66 -14.15 -9.55
N ILE A 338 -22.44 -14.40 -10.00
CA ILE A 338 -21.71 -13.52 -10.90
C ILE A 338 -21.83 -14.02 -12.33
N ILE A 339 -22.27 -13.12 -13.22
CA ILE A 339 -22.21 -13.30 -14.68
C ILE A 339 -21.56 -12.06 -15.27
N GLU A 340 -20.52 -12.26 -16.08
CA GLU A 340 -19.83 -11.23 -16.83
C GLU A 340 -19.60 -11.71 -18.27
N MET A 341 -19.62 -10.80 -19.24
CA MET A 341 -19.40 -11.18 -20.64
C MET A 341 -17.92 -11.09 -21.01
N HIS A 342 -17.38 -12.18 -21.55
CA HIS A 342 -16.11 -12.17 -22.26
C HIS A 342 -16.33 -11.68 -23.68
N GLN A 343 -15.66 -10.60 -24.10
CA GLN A 343 -15.90 -9.92 -25.39
C GLN A 343 -14.57 -9.76 -26.17
N PRO A 344 -13.98 -10.83 -26.70
CA PRO A 344 -12.71 -10.77 -27.43
C PRO A 344 -12.79 -9.99 -28.73
N ASN A 345 -13.99 -9.82 -29.31
CA ASN A 345 -14.25 -8.98 -30.48
C ASN A 345 -13.84 -7.50 -30.29
N ARG A 346 -13.67 -7.05 -29.04
CA ARG A 346 -13.25 -5.69 -28.71
C ARG A 346 -11.71 -5.55 -28.63
N VAL A 347 -11.00 -6.68 -28.57
CA VAL A 347 -9.55 -6.70 -28.29
C VAL A 347 -8.82 -7.68 -29.23
N LEU A 348 -9.24 -7.79 -30.47
CA LEU A 348 -8.68 -8.72 -31.47
C LEU A 348 -7.18 -8.50 -31.71
N ARG A 349 -6.68 -7.26 -31.52
CA ARG A 349 -5.25 -6.96 -31.57
C ARG A 349 -4.43 -7.77 -30.58
N GLN A 350 -5.02 -8.16 -29.43
CA GLN A 350 -4.34 -9.02 -28.45
C GLN A 350 -4.11 -10.44 -28.96
N PHE A 351 -4.82 -10.84 -30.01
CA PHE A 351 -4.73 -12.14 -30.68
C PHE A 351 -4.04 -12.07 -32.05
N GLY A 352 -3.43 -10.93 -32.40
CA GLY A 352 -2.77 -10.73 -33.69
C GLY A 352 -3.73 -10.59 -34.88
N MET A 353 -4.90 -10.03 -34.65
CA MET A 353 -5.93 -9.82 -35.65
C MET A 353 -6.23 -8.34 -35.85
N HIS A 354 -6.73 -7.97 -37.02
CA HIS A 354 -7.25 -6.63 -37.28
C HIS A 354 -8.43 -6.32 -36.35
N GLN A 355 -8.46 -5.08 -35.84
CA GLN A 355 -9.52 -4.64 -34.93
C GLN A 355 -10.55 -3.81 -35.70
N PRO A 356 -11.71 -4.36 -36.07
CA PRO A 356 -12.81 -3.57 -36.62
C PRO A 356 -13.54 -2.80 -35.51
N ILE A 357 -14.42 -1.88 -35.90
CA ILE A 357 -15.35 -1.22 -34.98
C ILE A 357 -16.19 -2.31 -34.29
N PRO A 358 -16.12 -2.45 -32.94
CA PRO A 358 -16.82 -3.51 -32.25
C PRO A 358 -18.34 -3.29 -32.24
N SER A 359 -19.08 -4.39 -32.28
CA SER A 359 -20.53 -4.35 -32.11
C SER A 359 -20.93 -3.74 -30.75
N PRO A 360 -22.09 -3.08 -30.64
CA PRO A 360 -22.57 -2.55 -29.39
C PRO A 360 -22.59 -3.60 -28.27
N SER A 361 -22.11 -3.25 -27.08
CA SER A 361 -22.15 -4.14 -25.92
C SER A 361 -23.59 -4.35 -25.45
N ARG A 362 -23.88 -5.53 -24.90
CA ARG A 362 -25.15 -5.78 -24.19
C ARG A 362 -25.11 -5.05 -22.86
N SER A 363 -26.23 -4.44 -22.43
CA SER A 363 -26.33 -3.84 -21.09
C SER A 363 -26.12 -4.88 -20.00
N LEU A 364 -25.24 -4.59 -19.04
CA LEU A 364 -24.90 -5.42 -17.89
C LEU A 364 -25.47 -4.87 -16.57
N ASP A 365 -26.30 -3.82 -16.62
CA ASP A 365 -26.82 -3.18 -15.41
C ASP A 365 -27.63 -4.13 -14.52
N ALA A 366 -28.47 -4.97 -15.11
CA ALA A 366 -29.29 -5.95 -14.37
C ALA A 366 -28.41 -7.07 -13.74
N PRO A 367 -27.51 -7.75 -14.46
CA PRO A 367 -26.60 -8.73 -13.88
C PRO A 367 -25.69 -8.18 -12.78
N HIS A 368 -25.22 -6.92 -12.90
CA HIS A 368 -24.36 -6.30 -11.89
C HIS A 368 -25.07 -6.03 -10.55
N GLY A 369 -26.40 -5.93 -10.54
CA GLY A 369 -27.21 -5.80 -9.34
C GLY A 369 -27.42 -7.09 -8.57
N VAL A 370 -27.08 -8.25 -9.13
CA VAL A 370 -27.25 -9.56 -8.51
C VAL A 370 -26.10 -9.85 -7.55
N ASP A 371 -26.42 -10.25 -6.30
CA ASP A 371 -25.45 -10.64 -5.29
C ASP A 371 -25.95 -11.83 -4.45
N LEU A 372 -25.12 -12.31 -3.53
CA LEU A 372 -25.42 -13.46 -2.66
C LEU A 372 -26.42 -13.15 -1.54
N ARG A 373 -26.90 -11.91 -1.41
CA ARG A 373 -27.90 -11.51 -0.40
C ARG A 373 -29.31 -11.85 -0.88
N GLY A 374 -30.22 -12.11 0.05
CA GLY A 374 -31.64 -12.28 -0.28
C GLY A 374 -32.15 -13.72 -0.34
N GLY A 375 -31.60 -14.63 0.47
CA GLY A 375 -32.12 -15.98 0.70
C GLY A 375 -31.44 -17.08 -0.11
N ALA A 376 -31.82 -18.31 0.19
CA ALA A 376 -31.29 -19.51 -0.47
C ALA A 376 -31.71 -19.54 -1.94
N LYS A 377 -30.72 -19.61 -2.84
CA LYS A 377 -30.92 -19.68 -4.29
C LYS A 377 -30.14 -20.85 -4.87
N ASP A 378 -30.74 -21.47 -5.86
CA ASP A 378 -30.03 -22.31 -6.81
C ASP A 378 -29.61 -21.43 -8.00
N TRP A 379 -28.30 -21.15 -8.08
CA TRP A 379 -27.72 -20.30 -9.11
C TRP A 379 -27.67 -21.01 -10.47
N ALA A 380 -27.57 -22.33 -10.49
CA ALA A 380 -27.66 -23.10 -11.71
C ALA A 380 -29.03 -22.92 -12.38
N GLN A 381 -30.11 -22.99 -11.60
CA GLN A 381 -31.47 -22.72 -12.09
C GLN A 381 -31.67 -21.24 -12.45
N THR A 382 -31.17 -20.32 -11.61
CA THR A 382 -31.34 -18.87 -11.81
C THR A 382 -30.69 -18.39 -13.10
N HIS A 383 -29.53 -18.96 -13.46
CA HIS A 383 -28.72 -18.57 -14.60
C HIS A 383 -28.80 -19.53 -15.80
N GLY A 384 -29.87 -20.33 -15.92
CA GLY A 384 -30.03 -21.36 -16.95
C GLY A 384 -29.78 -20.87 -18.40
N ALA A 385 -30.24 -19.67 -18.74
CA ALA A 385 -30.00 -19.10 -20.08
C ALA A 385 -28.52 -18.78 -20.33
N SER A 386 -27.81 -18.28 -19.33
CA SER A 386 -26.37 -18.00 -19.44
C SER A 386 -25.55 -19.30 -19.48
N ILE A 387 -25.97 -20.32 -18.72
CA ILE A 387 -25.35 -21.63 -18.73
C ILE A 387 -25.53 -22.28 -20.13
N ALA A 388 -26.74 -22.24 -20.70
CA ALA A 388 -26.97 -22.76 -22.05
C ALA A 388 -26.09 -22.05 -23.11
N MET A 389 -25.86 -20.73 -22.97
CA MET A 389 -24.94 -20.03 -23.87
C MET A 389 -23.49 -20.46 -23.63
N TRP A 390 -23.08 -20.66 -22.37
CA TRP A 390 -21.75 -21.16 -22.02
C TRP A 390 -21.53 -22.59 -22.55
N ASP A 391 -22.53 -23.46 -22.47
CA ASP A 391 -22.43 -24.83 -22.98
C ASP A 391 -22.20 -24.86 -24.50
N ASN A 392 -22.76 -23.87 -25.22
CA ASN A 392 -22.54 -23.69 -26.65
C ASN A 392 -21.43 -22.68 -26.99
N ARG A 393 -20.46 -22.45 -26.07
CA ARG A 393 -19.40 -21.45 -26.23
C ARG A 393 -18.53 -21.58 -27.47
N ARG A 394 -18.40 -22.79 -28.03
CA ARG A 394 -17.66 -23.04 -29.26
C ARG A 394 -18.38 -22.49 -30.50
N ASP A 395 -19.69 -22.28 -30.44
CA ASP A 395 -20.46 -21.67 -31.51
C ASP A 395 -20.33 -20.13 -31.50
N HIS A 396 -19.70 -19.59 -30.46
CA HIS A 396 -19.54 -18.15 -30.25
C HIS A 396 -18.08 -17.70 -30.39
N ILE A 397 -17.25 -18.45 -31.14
CA ILE A 397 -15.87 -18.08 -31.40
C ILE A 397 -15.80 -16.91 -32.38
N VAL A 398 -15.20 -15.82 -31.94
CA VAL A 398 -14.98 -14.62 -32.77
C VAL A 398 -13.94 -14.92 -33.85
N GLN A 399 -14.26 -14.58 -35.08
CA GLN A 399 -13.34 -14.70 -36.22
C GLN A 399 -12.75 -13.32 -36.53
N GLY A 400 -11.52 -13.28 -36.99
CA GLY A 400 -10.82 -12.08 -37.40
C GLY A 400 -9.74 -12.38 -38.44
N GLU A 401 -9.34 -11.38 -39.21
CA GLU A 401 -8.24 -11.49 -40.16
C GLU A 401 -6.91 -11.29 -39.44
N ALA A 402 -5.92 -12.13 -39.71
CA ALA A 402 -4.60 -11.99 -39.15
C ALA A 402 -3.99 -10.63 -39.55
N TYR A 403 -3.36 -9.96 -38.61
CA TYR A 403 -2.79 -8.64 -38.81
C TYR A 403 -1.48 -8.48 -37.99
N ASP A 404 -0.39 -8.28 -38.71
CA ASP A 404 0.95 -8.13 -38.16
C ASP A 404 1.51 -6.70 -38.27
N GLY A 405 0.70 -5.78 -38.81
CA GLY A 405 1.06 -4.39 -39.04
C GLY A 405 0.81 -3.48 -37.81
N VAL A 406 1.35 -2.28 -37.92
CA VAL A 406 0.99 -1.18 -37.00
C VAL A 406 -0.29 -0.54 -37.51
N MET A 407 -1.33 -0.51 -36.65
CA MET A 407 -2.61 0.11 -37.02
C MET A 407 -2.40 1.62 -37.27
N HIS A 408 -2.73 2.06 -38.47
CA HIS A 408 -2.54 3.46 -38.85
C HIS A 408 -3.51 4.40 -38.14
N HIS A 409 -3.16 5.68 -38.06
CA HIS A 409 -3.97 6.68 -37.33
C HIS A 409 -5.32 6.98 -38.00
N ASP A 410 -5.44 6.75 -39.30
CA ASP A 410 -6.65 6.90 -40.14
C ASP A 410 -7.48 5.61 -40.27
N ASP A 411 -7.13 4.55 -39.53
CA ASP A 411 -7.96 3.36 -39.43
C ASP A 411 -9.31 3.70 -38.81
N ALA A 412 -10.38 3.16 -39.40
CA ALA A 412 -11.77 3.43 -38.99
C ALA A 412 -12.01 3.12 -37.49
N TYR A 413 -11.36 2.09 -36.94
CA TYR A 413 -11.43 1.81 -35.52
C TYR A 413 -10.78 2.92 -34.67
N LYS A 414 -9.64 3.46 -35.10
CA LYS A 414 -8.94 4.53 -34.35
C LYS A 414 -9.79 5.80 -34.30
N GLU A 415 -10.41 6.19 -35.44
CA GLU A 415 -11.32 7.34 -35.48
C GLU A 415 -12.53 7.11 -34.58
N TRP A 416 -13.19 5.97 -34.72
CA TRP A 416 -14.30 5.58 -33.86
C TRP A 416 -13.92 5.58 -32.38
N TYR A 417 -12.78 4.97 -32.04
CA TYR A 417 -12.29 4.87 -30.65
C TYR A 417 -12.06 6.24 -30.02
N GLN A 418 -11.47 7.18 -30.76
CA GLN A 418 -11.24 8.54 -30.29
C GLN A 418 -12.54 9.30 -29.98
N ARG A 419 -13.59 9.05 -30.74
CA ARG A 419 -14.88 9.75 -30.58
C ARG A 419 -15.71 9.19 -29.44
N HIS A 420 -15.70 7.87 -29.26
CA HIS A 420 -16.64 7.17 -28.37
C HIS A 420 -16.06 6.79 -27.01
N THR A 421 -14.78 7.02 -26.80
CA THR A 421 -14.11 6.55 -25.59
C THR A 421 -13.40 7.66 -24.82
N ARG A 422 -12.93 7.36 -23.61
CA ARG A 422 -12.20 8.32 -22.78
C ARG A 422 -10.76 7.84 -22.62
N GLN A 423 -9.83 8.49 -23.28
CA GLN A 423 -8.43 8.12 -23.34
C GLN A 423 -7.58 8.79 -22.26
N PHE A 424 -8.01 9.97 -21.77
CA PHE A 424 -7.26 10.77 -20.81
C PHE A 424 -7.94 10.80 -19.45
N ILE A 425 -7.18 10.49 -18.41
CA ILE A 425 -7.63 10.49 -17.01
C ILE A 425 -7.05 11.67 -16.26
N GLY A 426 -5.76 12.01 -16.49
CA GLY A 426 -5.12 13.18 -15.89
C GLY A 426 -5.34 14.47 -16.69
N ARG A 427 -5.28 15.63 -16.01
CA ARG A 427 -5.23 16.92 -16.68
C ARG A 427 -3.81 17.21 -17.15
N LEU A 428 -3.43 16.73 -18.33
CA LEU A 428 -2.16 17.10 -18.97
C LEU A 428 -2.13 18.57 -19.41
N GLY A 429 -3.31 19.19 -19.64
CA GLY A 429 -3.43 20.49 -20.30
C GLY A 429 -2.87 21.70 -19.55
N CYS A 430 -2.97 21.75 -18.21
CA CYS A 430 -2.50 22.93 -17.46
C CYS A 430 -0.97 23.09 -17.49
N SER A 431 -0.22 22.01 -17.67
CA SER A 431 1.24 22.05 -17.77
C SER A 431 1.69 22.44 -19.19
N PHE A 432 0.98 21.98 -20.21
CA PHE A 432 1.32 22.24 -21.61
C PHE A 432 1.04 23.71 -22.03
N GLU A 433 -0.12 24.26 -21.66
CA GLU A 433 -0.41 25.68 -21.92
C GLU A 433 0.54 26.62 -21.20
N LYS A 434 0.93 26.29 -19.97
CA LYS A 434 1.91 27.06 -19.22
C LYS A 434 3.31 26.94 -19.80
N MET A 435 3.66 25.76 -20.30
CA MET A 435 4.93 25.49 -20.94
C MET A 435 5.02 26.14 -22.30
N GLU A 436 3.97 26.13 -23.09
CA GLU A 436 3.83 26.85 -24.35
C GLU A 436 3.99 28.37 -24.14
N LYS A 437 3.25 28.94 -23.20
CA LYS A 437 3.37 30.36 -22.83
C LYS A 437 4.77 30.74 -22.34
N ASN A 438 5.39 29.87 -21.55
CA ASN A 438 6.75 30.07 -21.07
C ASN A 438 7.77 30.01 -22.24
N LEU A 439 7.61 29.03 -23.14
CA LEU A 439 8.46 28.91 -24.33
C LEU A 439 8.26 30.09 -25.29
N GLU A 440 7.03 30.56 -25.47
CA GLU A 440 6.74 31.79 -26.23
C GLU A 440 7.36 33.02 -25.58
N GLN A 441 7.28 33.16 -24.25
CA GLN A 441 7.94 34.26 -23.54
C GLN A 441 9.47 34.18 -23.66
N ILE A 442 10.05 32.97 -23.53
CA ILE A 442 11.50 32.77 -23.71
C ILE A 442 11.88 33.12 -25.15
N TYR A 443 11.13 32.65 -26.15
CA TYR A 443 11.33 32.94 -27.55
C TYR A 443 11.32 34.46 -27.83
N HIS A 444 10.39 35.21 -27.26
CA HIS A 444 10.28 36.67 -27.42
C HIS A 444 11.35 37.46 -26.63
N LEU A 445 11.95 36.87 -25.61
CA LEU A 445 13.01 37.52 -24.82
C LEU A 445 14.41 37.30 -25.41
N LEU A 446 14.57 36.40 -26.35
CA LEU A 446 15.85 36.06 -26.96
C LEU A 446 16.08 36.88 -28.24
N GLY A 447 17.28 37.38 -28.43
CA GLY A 447 17.65 38.09 -29.69
C GLY A 447 17.70 37.10 -30.86
N GLU A 448 17.14 37.53 -32.02
CA GLU A 448 16.94 36.70 -33.23
C GLU A 448 18.22 36.02 -33.79
N ASN A 449 19.39 36.49 -33.42
CA ASN A 449 20.68 35.96 -33.90
C ASN A 449 21.38 35.09 -32.87
N SER A 450 20.72 34.66 -31.80
CA SER A 450 21.33 33.81 -30.80
C SER A 450 21.03 32.30 -31.06
N GLU A 451 21.98 31.42 -30.76
CA GLU A 451 21.83 29.98 -30.83
C GLU A 451 20.65 29.52 -29.94
N ALA A 452 20.43 30.23 -28.81
CA ALA A 452 19.32 30.01 -27.91
C ALA A 452 17.95 30.36 -28.51
N TYR A 453 17.86 31.36 -29.40
CA TYR A 453 16.64 31.71 -30.13
C TYR A 453 16.25 30.61 -31.12
N VAL A 454 17.23 30.08 -31.87
CA VAL A 454 16.99 28.96 -32.82
C VAL A 454 16.49 27.75 -32.06
N LEU A 455 17.13 27.38 -30.93
CA LEU A 455 16.74 26.25 -30.10
C LEU A 455 15.34 26.46 -29.48
N ALA A 456 15.00 27.66 -29.01
CA ALA A 456 13.69 27.96 -28.44
C ALA A 456 12.60 27.92 -29.54
N ARG A 457 12.89 28.44 -30.75
CA ARG A 457 12.01 28.34 -31.91
C ARG A 457 11.72 26.90 -32.30
N ASP A 458 12.76 26.10 -32.45
CA ASP A 458 12.66 24.72 -32.87
C ASP A 458 11.98 23.85 -31.82
N THR A 459 12.23 24.13 -30.53
CA THR A 459 11.52 23.48 -29.41
C THR A 459 10.03 23.87 -29.38
N LEU A 460 9.70 25.15 -29.65
CA LEU A 460 8.32 25.60 -29.72
C LEU A 460 7.58 25.04 -30.95
N ALA A 461 8.28 24.89 -32.08
CA ALA A 461 7.73 24.26 -33.28
C ALA A 461 7.44 22.79 -33.06
N LEU A 462 8.40 22.03 -32.52
CA LEU A 462 8.23 20.62 -32.11
C LEU A 462 7.10 20.47 -31.09
N PHE A 463 7.01 21.38 -30.14
CA PHE A 463 5.97 21.37 -29.13
C PHE A 463 4.57 21.61 -29.73
N LYS A 464 4.45 22.57 -30.68
CA LYS A 464 3.19 22.83 -31.40
C LYS A 464 2.82 21.70 -32.38
N GLU A 465 3.80 21.09 -33.01
CA GLU A 465 3.61 19.88 -33.82
C GLU A 465 3.08 18.73 -32.96
N GLN A 466 3.70 18.42 -31.83
CA GLN A 466 3.20 17.41 -30.89
C GLN A 466 1.83 17.76 -30.32
N GLN A 467 1.51 19.04 -30.06
CA GLN A 467 0.16 19.44 -29.69
C GLN A 467 -0.88 19.21 -30.79
N SER A 468 -0.50 19.28 -32.05
CA SER A 468 -1.44 19.02 -33.16
C SER A 468 -1.93 17.57 -33.15
N TYR A 469 -1.10 16.61 -32.71
CA TYR A 469 -1.51 15.22 -32.49
C TYR A 469 -2.48 15.05 -31.31
N PHE A 470 -2.60 16.05 -30.43
CA PHE A 470 -3.50 16.05 -29.27
C PHE A 470 -4.76 16.90 -29.47
N ARG A 471 -4.84 17.69 -30.53
CA ARG A 471 -6.04 18.49 -30.86
C ARG A 471 -6.92 17.70 -31.81
N ILE A 472 -8.02 17.15 -31.27
CA ILE A 472 -9.15 16.72 -32.11
C ILE A 472 -9.73 18.00 -32.71
N ALA A 473 -9.60 18.19 -34.00
CA ALA A 473 -10.22 19.33 -34.70
C ALA A 473 -11.74 19.32 -34.44
N PRO A 474 -12.35 20.44 -34.07
CA PRO A 474 -13.81 20.51 -34.02
C PRO A 474 -14.34 20.23 -35.44
N LEU A 475 -15.24 19.23 -35.56
CA LEU A 475 -15.96 19.00 -36.80
C LEU A 475 -16.70 20.29 -37.18
N PRO A 476 -16.74 20.62 -38.49
CA PRO A 476 -17.68 21.64 -38.95
C PRO A 476 -19.09 21.23 -38.51
N PRO A 477 -19.92 22.20 -38.10
CA PRO A 477 -21.31 21.90 -37.71
C PRO A 477 -21.98 21.13 -38.85
N PRO A 478 -22.85 20.14 -38.57
CA PRO A 478 -23.51 19.41 -39.60
C PRO A 478 -24.22 20.40 -40.51
N ALA A 479 -23.97 20.32 -41.80
CA ALA A 479 -24.65 21.12 -42.81
C ALA A 479 -26.17 20.93 -42.61
N LEU A 480 -26.88 21.99 -42.28
CA LEU A 480 -28.33 22.00 -42.25
C LEU A 480 -28.80 21.49 -43.61
N ALA A 481 -29.37 20.28 -43.62
CA ALA A 481 -30.05 19.74 -44.80
C ALA A 481 -31.14 20.72 -45.20
N VAL A 482 -30.99 21.34 -46.34
CA VAL A 482 -32.04 22.11 -47.00
C VAL A 482 -33.13 21.11 -47.37
N PRO A 483 -34.40 21.32 -46.98
CA PRO A 483 -35.47 20.41 -47.38
C PRO A 483 -35.69 20.52 -48.90
N THR A 484 -35.50 19.43 -49.61
CA THR A 484 -35.91 19.26 -50.99
C THR A 484 -37.46 19.21 -51.04
N PRO A 485 -38.14 19.90 -52.01
CA PRO A 485 -39.55 19.89 -52.07
C PRO A 485 -40.07 18.50 -52.45
N LEU A 486 -41.14 18.05 -51.75
CA LEU A 486 -41.91 16.86 -52.05
C LEU A 486 -42.70 17.07 -53.31
N GLU A 487 -42.53 16.24 -54.33
CA GLU A 487 -43.53 15.99 -55.38
C GLU A 487 -44.50 14.91 -54.91
N PRO A 488 -45.78 15.02 -55.31
CA PRO A 488 -46.85 14.20 -54.79
C PRO A 488 -47.03 12.92 -55.63
N GLN A 489 -47.19 11.77 -54.94
CA GLN A 489 -47.78 10.58 -55.53
C GLN A 489 -48.89 10.03 -54.67
N GLU A 490 -50.03 9.77 -55.42
CA GLU A 490 -51.34 9.37 -55.00
C GLU A 490 -51.47 8.01 -54.31
N GLU A 491 -52.46 8.01 -53.42
CA GLU A 491 -53.46 7.01 -53.01
C GLU A 491 -53.33 5.54 -53.47
N THR A 492 -53.41 4.64 -52.45
CA THR A 492 -54.63 3.76 -52.38
C THR A 492 -54.75 3.02 -51.06
N LEU A 493 -55.78 3.32 -50.35
CA LEU A 493 -56.77 2.53 -49.59
C LEU A 493 -56.43 1.12 -49.11
N ALA A 494 -56.46 0.85 -47.78
CA ALA A 494 -57.48 0.04 -47.11
C ALA A 494 -57.22 -0.18 -45.63
N LEU A 495 -58.01 0.40 -44.79
CA LEU A 495 -58.85 -0.10 -43.66
C LEU A 495 -58.37 -1.28 -42.81
N ALA A 496 -58.10 -1.06 -41.48
CA ALA A 496 -59.09 -1.28 -40.41
C ALA A 496 -58.50 -0.92 -39.03
N PRO A 497 -59.34 -0.44 -38.08
CA PRO A 497 -58.83 0.13 -36.81
C PRO A 497 -58.69 -0.91 -35.68
N PRO A 498 -57.92 -0.54 -34.62
CA PRO A 498 -57.74 -1.39 -33.43
C PRO A 498 -58.88 -1.26 -32.44
N PRO A 499 -59.12 -2.27 -31.58
CA PRO A 499 -60.21 -2.18 -30.57
C PRO A 499 -59.69 -1.45 -29.30
N THR A 500 -60.62 -0.64 -28.76
CA THR A 500 -60.57 0.06 -27.49
C THR A 500 -60.65 -0.88 -26.29
N PRO A 501 -60.06 -0.49 -25.12
CA PRO A 501 -60.11 -1.27 -23.87
C PRO A 501 -61.46 -1.06 -23.14
N PRO A 502 -61.93 -2.04 -22.35
CA PRO A 502 -63.19 -1.91 -21.61
C PRO A 502 -62.97 -1.22 -20.24
N ALA A 503 -64.06 -0.55 -19.88
CA ALA A 503 -64.22 0.28 -18.71
C ALA A 503 -64.34 -0.51 -17.39
N THR A 504 -63.94 0.16 -16.34
CA THR A 504 -64.20 -0.17 -14.95
C THR A 504 -65.66 -0.13 -14.55
N PRO A 505 -66.12 -0.94 -13.61
CA PRO A 505 -67.26 -0.63 -12.78
C PRO A 505 -66.99 -0.55 -11.29
N PRO A 506 -67.93 -0.12 -10.46
CA PRO A 506 -67.71 0.83 -9.41
C PRO A 506 -67.65 0.23 -7.98
N THR A 507 -67.11 1.05 -7.11
CA THR A 507 -67.29 1.20 -5.67
C THR A 507 -68.28 0.33 -4.92
N GLY A 508 -67.82 -0.38 -3.90
CA GLY A 508 -68.59 -0.92 -2.80
C GLY A 508 -67.80 -0.77 -1.52
N THR A 509 -68.26 0.15 -0.73
CA THR A 509 -67.90 0.44 0.65
C THR A 509 -68.24 -0.70 1.59
N THR A 510 -67.32 -1.08 2.47
CA THR A 510 -67.61 -1.44 3.88
C THR A 510 -66.34 -1.28 4.73
N GLU A 511 -66.47 -0.47 5.72
CA GLU A 511 -65.54 -0.25 6.79
C GLU A 511 -65.64 -1.37 7.88
N PRO A 512 -64.74 -1.36 8.89
CA PRO A 512 -64.10 -2.49 9.51
C PRO A 512 -64.71 -2.92 10.87
N PRO A 513 -64.13 -3.85 11.57
CA PRO A 513 -64.07 -3.71 13.02
C PRO A 513 -62.68 -3.63 13.59
N THR A 514 -62.54 -2.67 14.41
CA THR A 514 -61.53 -2.42 15.45
C THR A 514 -61.30 -3.64 16.35
N GLU A 515 -60.01 -3.97 16.60
CA GLU A 515 -59.56 -4.58 17.83
C GLU A 515 -58.23 -4.02 18.27
N GLN A 516 -58.34 -3.27 19.29
CA GLN A 516 -57.61 -3.10 20.57
C GLN A 516 -56.13 -3.45 20.61
N SER A 517 -55.41 -2.37 20.74
CA SER A 517 -54.09 -2.20 21.29
C SER A 517 -54.04 -2.72 22.72
N ALA A 518 -53.11 -3.66 23.01
CA ALA A 518 -52.63 -3.93 24.34
C ALA A 518 -51.25 -3.29 24.50
N ALA A 519 -51.24 -2.23 25.30
CA ALA A 519 -50.02 -1.59 25.81
C ALA A 519 -49.30 -2.52 26.78
N ILE A 520 -48.01 -2.68 26.60
CA ILE A 520 -47.11 -3.29 27.60
C ILE A 520 -46.41 -2.11 28.28
N GLU A 521 -46.71 -1.97 29.58
CA GLU A 521 -46.07 -1.01 30.49
C GLU A 521 -44.58 -1.30 30.69
N GLU A 522 -43.81 -0.23 30.63
CA GLU A 522 -42.43 -0.22 31.13
C GLU A 522 -42.44 -0.14 32.67
N PRO A 523 -41.54 -0.84 33.38
CA PRO A 523 -41.38 -0.66 34.83
C PRO A 523 -40.61 0.61 35.19
N PRO A 524 -40.92 1.25 36.34
CA PRO A 524 -40.34 2.52 36.70
C PRO A 524 -38.86 2.40 37.16
N PRO A 525 -38.07 3.50 37.07
CA PRO A 525 -36.67 3.49 37.43
C PRO A 525 -36.47 3.45 38.92
N CYS A 526 -35.54 2.61 39.35
CA CYS A 526 -35.12 2.50 40.76
C CYS A 526 -34.33 3.73 41.18
N ALA A 527 -34.68 4.28 42.32
CA ALA A 527 -34.06 5.45 42.95
C ALA A 527 -32.61 5.17 43.32
N THR A 528 -31.69 5.98 42.82
CA THR A 528 -30.30 6.04 43.26
C THR A 528 -30.23 6.91 44.51
N THR A 529 -29.82 6.30 45.61
CA THR A 529 -29.42 6.97 46.84
C THR A 529 -28.07 7.62 46.66
N GLU A 530 -28.03 8.95 46.77
CA GLU A 530 -26.81 9.72 46.84
C GLU A 530 -26.02 9.39 48.13
N LEU A 531 -24.72 9.13 47.99
CA LEU A 531 -23.73 9.19 49.05
C LEU A 531 -22.85 10.43 48.85
N PRO A 532 -22.51 11.17 49.92
CA PRO A 532 -21.92 12.50 49.80
C PRO A 532 -20.44 12.47 49.42
N GLU A 533 -20.05 13.50 48.63
CA GLU A 533 -18.65 13.83 48.31
C GLU A 533 -17.85 14.13 49.59
N PRO A 534 -16.55 13.75 49.63
CA PRO A 534 -15.62 14.25 50.64
C PRO A 534 -15.00 15.58 50.23
N GLU A 535 -15.07 16.55 51.10
CA GLU A 535 -14.42 17.86 51.01
C GLU A 535 -12.87 17.73 50.93
N PRO A 536 -12.17 18.74 50.32
CA PRO A 536 -10.72 18.75 50.21
C PRO A 536 -10.04 19.17 51.54
N PRO A 537 -8.91 18.59 51.91
CA PRO A 537 -8.18 19.03 53.09
C PRO A 537 -7.39 20.31 52.84
N ASN A 538 -7.55 21.21 53.79
CA ASN A 538 -6.88 22.46 53.93
C ASN A 538 -5.36 22.36 54.14
N ALA A 539 -4.71 23.39 53.66
CA ALA A 539 -3.29 23.72 53.79
C ALA A 539 -2.76 23.60 55.24
N LEU A 540 -1.52 23.13 55.39
CA LEU A 540 -0.64 23.52 56.46
C LEU A 540 0.87 23.41 56.10
N ASN A 541 1.45 24.58 56.19
CA ASN A 541 2.78 24.92 56.67
C ASN A 541 4.01 24.81 55.77
N GLU A 542 4.46 26.03 55.48
CA GLU A 542 5.81 26.44 55.14
C GLU A 542 6.87 25.93 56.08
N VAL A 543 7.95 25.40 55.50
CA VAL A 543 9.31 25.54 56.07
C VAL A 543 10.23 26.00 54.95
N GLY A 544 10.74 27.20 55.12
CA GLY A 544 11.60 27.85 54.17
C GLY A 544 13.00 27.27 54.13
N THR A 545 13.59 27.28 52.96
CA THR A 545 15.03 27.49 52.75
C THR A 545 15.23 28.43 51.54
N GLN A 546 15.97 29.46 51.80
CA GLN A 546 16.36 30.54 50.90
C GLN A 546 17.28 30.08 49.77
N GLY A 547 17.10 30.64 48.57
CA GLY A 547 18.18 30.99 47.70
C GLY A 547 18.19 30.39 46.31
N ALA A 548 17.53 31.05 45.33
CA ALA A 548 18.12 31.51 44.07
C ALA A 548 17.05 32.24 43.26
N GLU A 549 17.28 33.51 43.10
CA GLU A 549 16.50 34.41 42.22
C GLU A 549 16.60 33.99 40.78
N GLY A 550 15.47 34.00 40.04
CA GLY A 550 15.49 33.89 38.58
C GLY A 550 14.30 33.15 37.97
N VAL A 551 13.08 33.33 38.50
CA VAL A 551 11.87 32.92 37.76
C VAL A 551 11.39 34.10 36.93
N THR A 552 11.81 34.15 35.67
CA THR A 552 11.20 34.99 34.64
C THR A 552 9.76 34.50 34.40
N LYS A 553 8.84 35.47 34.36
CA LYS A 553 7.42 35.33 34.10
C LYS A 553 7.10 34.32 33.02
N VAL A 554 6.13 33.43 33.28
CA VAL A 554 5.44 32.59 32.32
C VAL A 554 5.06 33.42 31.10
N GLY A 555 5.76 33.19 29.98
CA GLY A 555 5.43 33.78 28.69
C GLY A 555 4.06 33.27 28.22
N ASN A 556 3.35 34.07 27.44
CA ASN A 556 2.01 33.90 26.92
C ASN A 556 1.76 32.54 26.30
N ALA A 557 1.43 31.52 27.06
CA ALA A 557 0.99 30.22 26.58
C ALA A 557 -0.27 30.43 25.71
N GLY A 558 -0.23 29.94 24.46
CA GLY A 558 -1.35 30.08 23.50
C GLY A 558 -1.22 31.21 22.49
N GLN A 559 -0.09 31.96 22.47
CA GLN A 559 0.17 32.90 21.39
C GLN A 559 1.00 32.28 20.24
N PRO A 560 0.81 32.73 18.98
CA PRO A 560 1.59 32.22 17.85
C PRO A 560 3.08 32.41 18.07
N ILE A 561 3.86 31.39 17.82
CA ILE A 561 5.31 31.45 17.78
C ILE A 561 5.75 32.24 16.54
N SER A 562 6.61 33.24 16.75
CA SER A 562 7.24 33.99 15.67
C SER A 562 8.70 33.55 15.47
N TRP A 563 9.18 33.59 14.23
CA TRP A 563 10.60 33.35 13.96
C TRP A 563 11.45 34.52 14.47
N PRO A 564 12.58 34.26 15.13
CA PRO A 564 13.44 35.33 15.63
C PRO A 564 13.87 36.28 14.51
N SER A 565 13.80 37.60 14.75
CA SER A 565 14.12 38.62 13.76
C SER A 565 15.59 38.59 13.30
N ASP A 566 16.49 38.14 14.17
CA ASP A 566 17.91 37.96 13.90
C ASP A 566 18.23 36.55 13.33
N SER A 567 17.19 35.71 13.16
CA SER A 567 17.30 34.33 12.73
C SER A 567 18.14 33.43 13.67
N ILE A 568 18.37 33.84 14.93
CA ILE A 568 19.08 33.06 15.96
C ILE A 568 18.08 32.37 16.87
N VAL A 569 18.03 31.03 16.78
CA VAL A 569 17.18 30.21 17.64
C VAL A 569 17.89 30.00 18.98
N THR A 570 17.41 30.67 20.03
CA THR A 570 17.93 30.59 21.38
C THR A 570 17.26 29.45 22.18
N GLN A 571 17.88 29.03 23.28
CA GLN A 571 17.28 28.04 24.19
C GLN A 571 15.92 28.52 24.74
N SER A 572 15.80 29.80 25.11
CA SER A 572 14.54 30.39 25.58
C SER A 572 13.43 30.32 24.54
N TRP A 573 13.77 30.50 23.24
CA TRP A 573 12.79 30.33 22.16
C TRP A 573 12.33 28.87 22.04
N VAL A 574 13.25 27.89 22.19
CA VAL A 574 12.89 26.47 22.14
C VAL A 574 12.03 26.08 23.35
N ILE A 575 12.32 26.61 24.53
CA ILE A 575 11.49 26.41 25.74
C ILE A 575 10.08 26.99 25.51
N SER A 576 9.97 28.20 24.95
CA SER A 576 8.66 28.77 24.60
C SER A 576 7.91 27.93 23.58
N LEU A 577 8.60 27.37 22.59
CA LEU A 577 8.01 26.44 21.62
C LEU A 577 7.50 25.16 22.30
N MET A 578 8.28 24.60 23.22
CA MET A 578 7.92 23.41 23.99
C MET A 578 6.67 23.64 24.83
N ASP A 579 6.60 24.77 25.56
CA ASP A 579 5.44 25.13 26.36
C ASP A 579 4.20 25.45 25.51
N THR A 580 4.40 26.06 24.33
CA THR A 580 3.33 26.32 23.36
C THR A 580 2.78 25.01 22.77
N PHE A 581 3.61 24.04 22.47
CA PHE A 581 3.18 22.72 21.98
C PHE A 581 2.44 21.92 23.07
N ASP A 582 2.92 21.94 24.32
CA ASP A 582 2.21 21.31 25.44
C ASP A 582 0.83 21.94 25.64
N TRP A 583 0.76 23.27 25.65
CA TRP A 583 -0.52 23.99 25.79
C TRP A 583 -1.47 23.67 24.59
N GLY A 584 -0.98 23.76 23.35
CA GLY A 584 -1.78 23.55 22.15
C GLY A 584 -2.33 22.13 22.05
N SER A 585 -1.53 21.12 22.42
CA SER A 585 -1.96 19.72 22.44
C SER A 585 -3.15 19.44 23.38
N ARG A 586 -3.35 20.30 24.38
CA ARG A 586 -4.42 20.20 25.40
C ARG A 586 -5.65 21.01 25.07
N HIS A 587 -5.53 22.10 24.28
CA HIS A 587 -6.57 23.11 24.13
C HIS A 587 -7.06 23.31 22.69
N LEU A 588 -6.30 22.88 21.68
CA LEU A 588 -6.62 23.11 20.27
C LEU A 588 -6.94 21.82 19.52
N SER A 589 -7.81 21.93 18.55
CA SER A 589 -8.00 20.87 17.55
C SER A 589 -6.81 20.79 16.59
N PRO A 590 -6.54 19.65 15.98
CA PRO A 590 -5.42 19.50 15.05
C PRO A 590 -5.41 20.53 13.90
N SER A 591 -6.58 20.92 13.39
CA SER A 591 -6.69 21.90 12.27
C SER A 591 -6.33 23.33 12.68
N GLU A 592 -6.26 23.63 13.99
CA GLU A 592 -5.87 24.93 14.51
C GLU A 592 -4.36 25.04 14.76
N PHE A 593 -3.58 24.00 14.48
CA PHE A 593 -2.12 23.99 14.66
C PHE A 593 -1.40 25.16 13.97
N PRO A 594 -1.78 25.64 12.77
CA PRO A 594 -1.15 26.79 12.14
C PRO A 594 -1.28 28.10 12.93
N SER A 595 -2.26 28.20 13.86
CA SER A 595 -2.39 29.34 14.77
C SER A 595 -1.30 29.37 15.83
N LEU A 596 -0.70 28.24 16.18
CA LEU A 596 0.46 28.14 17.08
C LEU A 596 1.78 28.28 16.32
N LEU A 597 1.94 27.54 15.23
CA LEU A 597 3.15 27.53 14.42
C LEU A 597 2.80 27.81 12.96
N PRO A 598 2.81 29.10 12.55
CA PRO A 598 2.59 29.47 11.15
C PRO A 598 3.56 28.78 10.20
N ILE A 599 3.12 28.48 8.97
CA ILE A 599 3.93 27.76 7.98
C ILE A 599 5.27 28.45 7.68
N GLN A 600 5.34 29.77 7.75
CA GLN A 600 6.59 30.54 7.53
C GLN A 600 7.63 30.26 8.64
N VAL A 601 7.17 30.06 9.88
CA VAL A 601 8.05 29.71 11.01
C VAL A 601 8.52 28.27 10.85
N PHE A 602 7.61 27.37 10.49
CA PHE A 602 7.92 25.99 10.13
C PHE A 602 8.99 25.92 9.04
N ASP A 603 8.79 26.63 7.92
CA ASP A 603 9.75 26.64 6.80
C ASP A 603 11.12 27.16 7.21
N SER A 604 11.18 28.21 8.02
CA SER A 604 12.42 28.80 8.51
C SER A 604 13.19 27.82 9.40
N LEU A 605 12.49 27.12 10.32
CA LEU A 605 13.06 26.09 11.18
C LEU A 605 13.61 24.92 10.37
N VAL A 606 12.78 24.36 9.48
CA VAL A 606 13.14 23.19 8.66
C VAL A 606 14.30 23.51 7.70
N LEU A 607 14.32 24.70 7.11
CA LEU A 607 15.42 25.15 6.28
C LEU A 607 16.73 25.27 7.07
N SER A 608 16.67 25.79 8.29
CA SER A 608 17.83 25.99 9.16
C SER A 608 18.42 24.64 9.58
N VAL A 609 17.60 23.70 10.06
CA VAL A 609 18.06 22.38 10.47
C VAL A 609 18.54 21.54 9.29
N SER A 610 17.89 21.64 8.12
CA SER A 610 18.28 20.89 6.92
C SER A 610 19.72 21.23 6.49
N LYS A 611 20.14 22.50 6.62
CA LYS A 611 21.53 22.92 6.36
C LYS A 611 22.54 22.27 7.30
N ILE A 612 22.14 21.93 8.53
CA ILE A 612 22.98 21.26 9.52
C ILE A 612 23.05 19.77 9.22
N LEU A 613 21.89 19.11 9.17
CA LEU A 613 21.78 17.66 9.02
C LEU A 613 22.46 17.13 7.74
N HIS A 614 22.30 17.83 6.62
CA HIS A 614 22.90 17.40 5.34
C HIS A 614 24.43 17.51 5.30
N LYS A 615 25.05 18.26 6.23
CA LYS A 615 26.52 18.36 6.37
C LYS A 615 27.10 17.31 7.31
N GLU A 616 26.30 16.76 8.19
CA GLU A 616 26.76 15.72 9.12
C GLU A 616 27.12 14.43 8.38
N PRO A 617 28.15 13.68 8.82
CA PRO A 617 28.51 12.39 8.24
C PRO A 617 27.45 11.31 8.57
N ASN A 618 27.56 10.13 7.93
CA ASN A 618 26.68 9.00 8.21
C ASN A 618 26.78 8.49 9.66
N CYS A 619 27.98 8.56 10.23
CA CYS A 619 28.26 8.31 11.64
C CYS A 619 28.89 9.57 12.23
N VAL A 620 28.23 10.20 13.18
CA VAL A 620 28.72 11.41 13.86
C VAL A 620 29.61 11.04 15.03
N THR A 621 30.71 11.76 15.21
CA THR A 621 31.63 11.58 16.34
C THR A 621 31.39 12.67 17.38
N ILE A 622 31.19 12.28 18.62
CA ILE A 622 30.91 13.16 19.77
C ILE A 622 32.12 13.09 20.71
N ASP A 623 33.07 14.00 20.45
CA ASP A 623 34.32 14.11 21.19
C ASP A 623 34.41 15.46 21.92
N GLY A 624 35.49 15.71 22.65
CA GLY A 624 35.71 16.94 23.38
C GLY A 624 34.81 17.10 24.62
N LEU A 625 34.34 15.98 25.18
CA LEU A 625 33.54 15.95 26.41
C LEU A 625 34.41 16.25 27.63
N GLY A 626 34.05 17.28 28.37
CA GLY A 626 34.77 17.68 29.59
C GLY A 626 34.48 16.78 30.79
N ALA A 627 35.27 16.92 31.85
CA ALA A 627 35.15 16.15 33.10
C ALA A 627 33.77 16.33 33.80
N ASN A 628 33.05 17.41 33.51
CA ASN A 628 31.71 17.68 34.06
C ASN A 628 30.61 17.53 33.00
N SER A 629 30.92 16.90 31.85
CA SER A 629 29.92 16.67 30.79
C SER A 629 29.19 15.36 31.02
N SER A 630 27.92 15.32 30.64
CA SER A 630 27.13 14.09 30.53
C SER A 630 26.50 13.93 29.15
N VAL A 631 26.28 12.70 28.72
CA VAL A 631 25.61 12.39 27.47
C VAL A 631 24.34 11.59 27.77
N VAL A 632 23.20 12.14 27.38
CA VAL A 632 21.90 11.51 27.52
C VAL A 632 21.55 10.82 26.19
N VAL A 633 21.30 9.52 26.21
CA VAL A 633 20.89 8.73 25.05
C VAL A 633 19.42 8.39 25.19
N VAL A 634 18.63 8.70 24.17
CA VAL A 634 17.16 8.54 24.11
C VAL A 634 16.80 7.58 22.98
N GLY A 635 15.92 6.61 23.28
CA GLY A 635 15.39 5.64 22.29
C GLY A 635 14.17 6.15 21.53
N ASP A 636 13.31 5.22 21.07
CA ASP A 636 12.08 5.49 20.33
C ASP A 636 11.12 6.37 21.13
N ILE A 637 10.49 7.35 20.48
CA ILE A 637 9.57 8.33 21.11
C ILE A 637 8.16 8.21 20.55
N HIS A 638 8.02 7.90 19.25
CA HIS A 638 6.75 7.66 18.57
C HIS A 638 5.67 8.72 18.82
N GLY A 639 6.00 10.00 18.66
CA GLY A 639 5.03 11.10 18.77
C GLY A 639 4.42 11.29 20.17
N GLN A 640 5.04 10.76 21.23
CA GLN A 640 4.63 10.95 22.63
C GLN A 640 5.22 12.24 23.21
N LEU A 641 4.72 13.38 22.74
CA LEU A 641 5.23 14.72 23.07
C LEU A 641 5.37 14.96 24.58
N HIS A 642 4.36 14.61 25.37
CA HIS A 642 4.31 14.91 26.80
C HIS A 642 5.37 14.13 27.59
N ASP A 643 5.59 12.88 27.18
CA ASP A 643 6.62 12.00 27.74
C ASP A 643 8.02 12.50 27.35
N LEU A 644 8.20 13.00 26.12
CA LEU A 644 9.44 13.68 25.70
C LEU A 644 9.70 14.95 26.50
N ILE A 645 8.69 15.81 26.73
CA ILE A 645 8.83 17.03 27.54
C ILE A 645 9.23 16.69 28.97
N PHE A 646 8.61 15.66 29.55
CA PHE A 646 8.99 15.15 30.87
C PHE A 646 10.45 14.69 30.87
N LEU A 647 10.84 13.80 29.94
CA LEU A 647 12.20 13.28 29.82
C LEU A 647 13.24 14.41 29.71
N LEU A 648 12.97 15.43 28.87
CA LEU A 648 13.88 16.57 28.72
C LEU A 648 14.04 17.38 30.00
N ARG A 649 12.99 17.51 30.79
CA ARG A 649 13.01 18.22 32.10
C ARG A 649 13.67 17.35 33.17
N ASP A 650 13.39 16.07 33.21
CA ASP A 650 13.95 15.11 34.19
C ASP A 650 15.45 14.91 34.00
N ALA A 651 15.89 14.66 32.75
CA ALA A 651 17.31 14.55 32.40
C ALA A 651 18.07 15.89 32.52
N GLY A 652 17.31 17.02 32.59
CA GLY A 652 17.85 18.37 32.46
C GLY A 652 18.09 18.73 30.97
N LEU A 653 17.63 19.90 30.54
CA LEU A 653 17.69 20.36 29.17
C LEU A 653 19.10 20.33 28.56
N PRO A 654 19.24 20.27 27.20
CA PRO A 654 20.52 20.42 26.51
C PRO A 654 21.25 21.69 26.97
N ALA A 655 22.53 21.54 27.31
CA ALA A 655 23.38 22.62 27.85
C ALA A 655 24.83 22.41 27.42
N ASP A 656 25.73 23.36 27.71
CA ASP A 656 27.12 23.27 27.33
C ASP A 656 27.82 22.01 27.87
N ASN A 657 27.40 21.56 29.05
CA ASN A 657 27.92 20.35 29.71
C ASN A 657 27.00 19.14 29.54
N LYS A 658 25.89 19.24 28.76
CA LYS A 658 24.92 18.16 28.59
C LYS A 658 24.58 17.95 27.12
N VAL A 659 24.96 16.79 26.60
CA VAL A 659 24.76 16.38 25.21
C VAL A 659 23.61 15.38 25.14
N PHE A 660 22.77 15.50 24.13
CA PHE A 660 21.67 14.55 23.84
C PHE A 660 21.91 13.81 22.52
N VAL A 661 21.67 12.51 22.53
CA VAL A 661 21.67 11.65 21.35
C VAL A 661 20.34 10.93 21.27
N PHE A 662 19.56 11.18 20.22
CA PHE A 662 18.28 10.54 19.97
C PHE A 662 18.43 9.50 18.86
N ASN A 663 18.03 8.27 19.15
CA ASN A 663 18.28 7.10 18.30
C ASN A 663 17.26 6.87 17.17
N GLY A 664 16.35 7.83 16.89
CA GLY A 664 15.34 7.72 15.83
C GLY A 664 13.94 7.36 16.32
N ASP A 665 13.05 7.12 15.38
CA ASP A 665 11.62 6.84 15.58
C ASP A 665 10.91 7.92 16.41
N TYR A 666 11.00 9.16 15.89
CA TYR A 666 10.37 10.35 16.51
C TYR A 666 8.89 10.43 16.23
N VAL A 667 8.48 9.94 15.07
CA VAL A 667 7.15 10.07 14.47
C VAL A 667 6.40 8.75 14.43
N ASP A 668 5.15 8.80 13.99
CA ASP A 668 4.23 7.66 13.89
C ASP A 668 3.73 7.13 15.24
N LYS A 669 2.60 6.43 15.21
CA LYS A 669 1.97 5.71 16.34
C LYS A 669 1.51 6.57 17.52
N GLY A 670 1.96 7.82 17.65
CA GLY A 670 1.49 8.82 18.60
C GLY A 670 0.71 9.95 17.94
N ALA A 671 0.11 10.84 18.73
CA ALA A 671 -0.74 11.91 18.22
C ALA A 671 -0.01 13.21 17.90
N TRP A 672 1.20 13.37 18.40
CA TRP A 672 1.97 14.62 18.33
C TRP A 672 3.35 14.37 17.73
N GLY A 673 3.40 13.55 16.65
CA GLY A 673 4.65 13.26 15.91
C GLY A 673 5.24 14.52 15.28
N LEU A 674 4.41 15.42 14.79
CA LEU A 674 4.86 16.68 14.18
C LEU A 674 5.49 17.60 15.22
N GLU A 675 4.82 17.83 16.34
CA GLU A 675 5.34 18.66 17.45
C GLU A 675 6.61 18.06 18.04
N THR A 676 6.62 16.76 18.29
CA THR A 676 7.80 16.00 18.75
C THR A 676 8.99 16.23 17.82
N PHE A 677 8.80 16.04 16.54
CA PHE A 677 9.87 16.20 15.56
C PHE A 677 10.35 17.65 15.48
N LEU A 678 9.43 18.62 15.39
CA LEU A 678 9.76 20.04 15.31
C LEU A 678 10.48 20.55 16.58
N LEU A 679 10.10 20.06 17.76
CA LEU A 679 10.78 20.38 19.02
C LEU A 679 12.23 19.89 19.00
N LEU A 680 12.47 18.66 18.55
CA LEU A 680 13.82 18.11 18.40
C LEU A 680 14.65 18.86 17.34
N LEU A 681 14.02 19.25 16.21
CA LEU A 681 14.67 20.08 15.20
C LEU A 681 15.04 21.46 15.76
N ALA A 682 14.19 22.06 16.58
CA ALA A 682 14.46 23.35 17.24
C ALA A 682 15.66 23.27 18.20
N TRP A 683 15.73 22.24 19.02
CA TRP A 683 16.89 21.98 19.85
C TRP A 683 18.17 21.76 19.03
N LYS A 684 18.06 21.03 17.90
CA LYS A 684 19.20 20.83 16.97
C LYS A 684 19.70 22.14 16.38
N VAL A 685 18.81 23.08 16.00
CA VAL A 685 19.20 24.39 15.47
C VAL A 685 19.83 25.26 16.57
N SER A 686 19.25 25.27 17.78
CA SER A 686 19.73 26.06 18.90
C SER A 686 21.12 25.59 19.39
N MET A 687 21.32 24.27 19.45
CA MET A 687 22.54 23.67 19.99
C MET A 687 23.08 22.55 19.08
N PRO A 688 23.59 22.87 17.88
CA PRO A 688 23.93 21.88 16.84
C PRO A 688 25.01 20.86 17.26
N HIS A 689 25.89 21.23 18.24
CA HIS A 689 26.95 20.38 18.75
C HIS A 689 26.61 19.73 20.09
N LYS A 690 25.38 19.89 20.58
CA LYS A 690 24.89 19.30 21.84
C LYS A 690 23.67 18.39 21.64
N VAL A 691 22.97 18.50 20.51
CA VAL A 691 21.82 17.68 20.17
C VAL A 691 22.09 16.94 18.88
N TYR A 692 22.07 15.62 18.92
CA TYR A 692 22.32 14.73 17.80
C TYR A 692 21.07 13.89 17.54
N LEU A 693 20.56 13.93 16.31
CA LEU A 693 19.35 13.23 15.88
C LEU A 693 19.74 12.15 14.87
N LEU A 694 19.62 10.89 15.24
CA LEU A 694 19.84 9.76 14.34
C LEU A 694 18.55 9.39 13.61
N ARG A 695 18.68 8.67 12.53
CA ARG A 695 17.55 8.22 11.73
C ARG A 695 17.01 6.90 12.26
N GLY A 696 15.70 6.81 12.51
CA GLY A 696 14.98 5.57 12.74
C GLY A 696 14.36 5.02 11.45
N ASN A 697 13.74 3.88 11.53
CA ASN A 697 13.07 3.24 10.39
C ASN A 697 11.72 3.91 10.06
N HIS A 698 11.08 4.56 11.03
CA HIS A 698 9.88 5.38 10.83
C HIS A 698 10.17 6.71 10.12
N GLU A 699 11.39 7.24 10.14
CA GLU A 699 11.79 8.40 9.36
C GLU A 699 11.95 8.04 7.87
N SER A 700 10.88 7.52 7.27
CA SER A 700 10.78 7.09 5.88
C SER A 700 9.44 7.43 5.27
N LYS A 701 9.37 7.56 3.95
CA LYS A 701 8.13 7.90 3.27
C LYS A 701 7.07 6.80 3.41
N TYR A 702 7.48 5.54 3.35
CA TYR A 702 6.56 4.40 3.41
C TYR A 702 5.92 4.28 4.81
N TYR A 703 6.73 4.27 5.87
CA TYR A 703 6.20 4.05 7.22
C TYR A 703 5.34 5.22 7.68
N THR A 704 5.74 6.46 7.42
CA THR A 704 4.92 7.64 7.76
C THR A 704 3.58 7.70 7.03
N SER A 705 3.47 7.09 5.86
CA SER A 705 2.17 6.98 5.15
C SER A 705 1.27 5.88 5.71
N VAL A 706 1.83 4.89 6.41
CA VAL A 706 1.09 3.77 7.00
C VAL A 706 0.73 4.02 8.46
N TYR A 707 1.66 4.56 9.25
CA TYR A 707 1.54 4.68 10.71
C TYR A 707 1.14 6.06 11.22
N GLY A 708 0.69 6.93 10.31
CA GLY A 708 -0.12 8.09 10.66
C GLY A 708 0.54 9.45 10.53
N PHE A 709 1.85 9.61 10.50
CA PHE A 709 2.50 10.92 10.47
C PHE A 709 2.18 11.74 9.21
N GLU A 710 2.09 11.11 8.02
CA GLU A 710 1.67 11.82 6.81
C GLU A 710 0.28 12.43 7.00
N LYS A 711 -0.69 11.62 7.48
CA LYS A 711 -2.07 12.07 7.72
C LYS A 711 -2.13 13.13 8.83
N GLU A 712 -1.31 13.00 9.87
CA GLU A 712 -1.18 14.00 10.94
C GLU A 712 -0.78 15.36 10.38
N VAL A 713 0.31 15.43 9.60
CA VAL A 713 0.80 16.69 9.00
C VAL A 713 -0.22 17.29 8.03
N LEU A 714 -0.87 16.45 7.22
CA LEU A 714 -1.93 16.92 6.31
C LEU A 714 -3.13 17.47 7.06
N THR A 715 -3.52 16.87 8.18
CA THR A 715 -4.65 17.35 9.01
C THR A 715 -4.30 18.66 9.71
N LYS A 716 -3.09 18.78 10.26
CA LYS A 716 -2.63 19.95 11.01
C LYS A 716 -2.42 21.18 10.14
N TYR A 717 -1.86 21.03 8.95
CA TYR A 717 -1.58 22.15 8.04
C TYR A 717 -2.57 22.32 6.88
N GLY A 718 -3.59 21.45 6.75
CA GLY A 718 -4.61 21.58 5.70
C GLY A 718 -4.04 21.71 4.30
N ASP A 719 -4.30 22.81 3.61
CA ASP A 719 -3.84 23.06 2.25
C ASP A 719 -2.30 23.10 2.14
N GLU A 720 -1.59 23.56 3.18
CA GLU A 720 -0.13 23.60 3.26
C GLU A 720 0.48 22.26 3.74
N GLY A 721 -0.36 21.29 4.14
CA GLY A 721 0.09 20.03 4.71
C GLY A 721 1.00 19.22 3.80
N LYS A 722 0.74 19.20 2.49
CA LYS A 722 1.62 18.53 1.50
C LYS A 722 3.00 19.16 1.44
N HIS A 723 3.07 20.49 1.49
CA HIS A 723 4.32 21.23 1.54
C HIS A 723 5.09 20.89 2.81
N ALA A 724 4.45 20.98 3.97
CA ALA A 724 5.04 20.67 5.26
C ALA A 724 5.58 19.22 5.31
N TYR A 725 4.79 18.26 4.87
CA TYR A 725 5.21 16.85 4.82
C TYR A 725 6.43 16.64 3.92
N GLN A 726 6.47 17.22 2.71
CA GLN A 726 7.63 17.11 1.81
C GLN A 726 8.90 17.70 2.45
N LYS A 727 8.78 18.76 3.25
CA LYS A 727 9.89 19.34 3.99
C LYS A 727 10.38 18.42 5.10
N CYS A 728 9.49 17.77 5.86
CA CYS A 728 9.85 16.75 6.84
C CYS A 728 10.62 15.59 6.18
N LEU A 729 10.14 15.08 5.05
CA LEU A 729 10.86 14.05 4.27
C LEU A 729 12.25 14.52 3.82
N GLY A 730 12.42 15.83 3.55
CA GLY A 730 13.72 16.43 3.26
C GLY A 730 14.69 16.31 4.45
N CYS A 731 14.21 16.56 5.66
CA CYS A 731 15.00 16.39 6.89
C CYS A 731 15.39 14.94 7.14
N PHE A 732 14.44 13.99 6.96
CA PHE A 732 14.70 12.55 7.14
C PHE A 732 15.87 12.04 6.28
N LYS A 733 16.02 12.56 5.06
CA LYS A 733 17.16 12.25 4.18
C LYS A 733 18.52 12.71 4.75
N GLY A 734 18.50 13.75 5.57
CA GLY A 734 19.67 14.37 6.15
C GLY A 734 20.13 13.73 7.47
N LEU A 735 19.27 12.99 8.17
CA LEU A 735 19.56 12.39 9.46
C LEU A 735 20.72 11.38 9.37
N PRO A 736 21.77 11.48 10.24
CA PRO A 736 22.81 10.47 10.40
C PRO A 736 22.24 9.08 10.75
N LEU A 737 23.03 8.03 10.48
CA LEU A 737 22.64 6.64 10.76
C LEU A 737 23.12 6.13 12.11
N ALA A 738 24.22 6.70 12.62
CA ALA A 738 24.85 6.28 13.86
C ALA A 738 25.65 7.41 14.51
N SER A 739 26.06 7.19 15.76
CA SER A 739 27.06 8.05 16.43
C SER A 739 28.09 7.23 17.18
N ILE A 740 29.28 7.84 17.43
CA ILE A 740 30.31 7.34 18.36
C ILE A 740 30.52 8.39 19.44
N ILE A 741 30.35 8.00 20.70
CA ILE A 741 30.51 8.85 21.88
C ILE A 741 31.85 8.53 22.55
N ALA A 742 32.70 9.55 22.75
CA ALA A 742 33.99 9.46 23.40
C ALA A 742 34.91 8.34 22.86
N GLY A 743 34.75 7.95 21.58
CA GLY A 743 35.46 6.87 20.96
C GLY A 743 35.22 5.47 21.58
N ARG A 744 34.18 5.32 22.42
CA ARG A 744 33.90 4.08 23.18
C ARG A 744 32.48 3.51 23.02
N VAL A 745 31.51 4.33 22.73
CA VAL A 745 30.08 3.92 22.64
C VAL A 745 29.54 4.15 21.23
N TYR A 746 29.04 3.11 20.59
CA TYR A 746 28.33 3.16 19.33
C TYR A 746 26.82 3.25 19.57
N THR A 747 26.17 4.26 19.00
CA THR A 747 24.71 4.37 19.06
C THR A 747 24.11 4.31 17.65
N THR A 748 22.97 3.64 17.52
CA THR A 748 22.28 3.43 16.25
C THR A 748 20.83 3.04 16.51
N HIS A 749 19.96 3.12 15.49
CA HIS A 749 18.57 2.74 15.68
C HIS A 749 18.37 1.22 15.69
N GLY A 750 18.59 0.51 14.57
CA GLY A 750 18.38 -0.94 14.48
C GLY A 750 19.56 -1.76 14.98
N GLY A 751 20.75 -1.61 14.41
CA GLY A 751 21.91 -2.34 14.91
C GLY A 751 23.05 -2.52 13.92
N LEU A 752 23.65 -3.72 13.93
CA LEU A 752 24.77 -4.08 13.10
C LEU A 752 24.34 -4.33 11.64
N PHE A 753 25.29 -4.23 10.73
CA PHE A 753 25.09 -4.27 9.30
C PHE A 753 26.12 -5.15 8.60
N ARG A 754 25.80 -5.59 7.39
CA ARG A 754 26.70 -6.41 6.56
C ARG A 754 27.73 -5.58 5.83
N SER A 755 28.89 -6.17 5.56
CA SER A 755 29.86 -5.64 4.62
C SER A 755 29.35 -5.81 3.17
N VAL A 756 29.62 -4.82 2.33
CA VAL A 756 29.27 -4.85 0.90
C VAL A 756 30.58 -4.82 0.10
N ALA A 757 31.00 -5.97 -0.43
CA ALA A 757 32.20 -6.08 -1.23
C ALA A 757 32.12 -5.25 -2.51
N THR A 758 33.00 -4.28 -2.68
CA THR A 758 33.13 -3.49 -3.91
C THR A 758 34.32 -4.00 -4.73
N THR A 759 34.09 -4.74 -5.82
CA THR A 759 35.15 -5.08 -6.75
C THR A 759 35.51 -3.89 -7.65
N PRO A 760 36.78 -3.60 -7.90
CA PRO A 760 37.18 -2.53 -8.81
C PRO A 760 36.89 -2.93 -10.26
N SER A 761 36.02 -2.19 -10.93
CA SER A 761 35.69 -2.39 -12.34
C SER A 761 36.87 -1.98 -13.24
N LYS A 762 37.26 -2.86 -14.19
CA LYS A 762 38.20 -2.55 -15.27
C LYS A 762 37.69 -1.37 -16.11
N ARG A 763 38.55 -0.39 -16.36
CA ARG A 763 38.27 0.80 -17.16
C ARG A 763 37.84 0.40 -18.60
N LEU A 764 36.66 0.71 -18.99
CA LEU A 764 36.25 0.86 -20.38
C LEU A 764 35.86 2.34 -20.62
N LYS A 765 36.72 2.98 -21.48
CA LYS A 765 36.56 4.35 -22.02
C LYS A 765 35.62 5.31 -21.27
N GLY A 766 36.20 6.12 -20.38
CA GLY A 766 35.70 7.47 -20.14
C GLY A 766 34.65 7.68 -19.02
N ARG A 767 33.99 6.66 -18.46
CA ARG A 767 33.08 6.80 -17.34
C ARG A 767 33.31 5.75 -16.27
N LYS A 768 33.62 6.19 -15.03
CA LYS A 768 33.71 5.30 -13.86
C LYS A 768 32.29 4.87 -13.47
N ILE A 769 31.87 3.68 -13.88
CA ILE A 769 30.71 3.00 -13.33
C ILE A 769 31.23 2.00 -12.30
N ARG A 770 31.01 2.25 -11.01
CA ARG A 770 31.26 1.25 -9.97
C ARG A 770 30.08 0.27 -10.01
N LYS A 771 30.32 -0.94 -10.49
CA LYS A 771 29.36 -2.03 -10.44
C LYS A 771 29.59 -2.79 -9.14
N VAL A 772 28.62 -2.79 -8.25
CA VAL A 772 28.61 -3.66 -7.06
C VAL A 772 28.19 -5.04 -7.53
N ILE A 773 29.08 -6.02 -7.42
CA ILE A 773 28.73 -7.42 -7.67
C ILE A 773 28.62 -8.08 -6.30
N ILE A 774 27.42 -8.47 -5.93
CA ILE A 774 27.17 -9.39 -4.82
C ILE A 774 27.45 -10.78 -5.39
N ASP A 775 28.45 -11.45 -4.80
CA ASP A 775 28.73 -12.84 -5.15
C ASP A 775 27.63 -13.74 -4.56
N PRO A 776 26.79 -14.41 -5.40
CA PRO A 776 25.74 -15.28 -4.90
C PRO A 776 26.25 -16.59 -4.27
N GLY A 777 27.57 -16.83 -4.36
CA GLY A 777 28.21 -18.04 -3.87
C GLY A 777 28.95 -17.90 -2.54
N ALA A 778 28.99 -16.70 -1.92
CA ALA A 778 29.61 -16.54 -0.60
C ALA A 778 28.72 -17.19 0.47
N SER A 779 29.17 -18.28 1.03
CA SER A 779 28.45 -19.12 2.01
C SER A 779 28.31 -18.48 3.40
N SER A 780 28.79 -17.24 3.64
CA SER A 780 28.60 -16.51 4.89
C SER A 780 28.49 -15.00 4.66
N LEU A 781 27.54 -14.37 5.34
CA LEU A 781 27.43 -12.91 5.47
C LEU A 781 28.62 -12.43 6.31
N ALA A 782 29.36 -11.41 5.84
CA ALA A 782 30.42 -10.77 6.60
C ALA A 782 29.89 -9.53 7.33
N LEU A 783 30.35 -9.32 8.55
CA LEU A 783 30.03 -8.15 9.36
C LEU A 783 30.67 -6.89 8.74
N GLY A 784 29.88 -5.79 8.70
CA GLY A 784 30.31 -4.51 8.15
C GLY A 784 31.24 -3.73 9.09
N SER A 785 32.11 -2.92 8.50
CA SER A 785 33.04 -2.04 9.21
C SER A 785 32.55 -0.60 9.27
N MET A 786 33.15 0.22 10.15
CA MET A 786 32.86 1.67 10.21
C MET A 786 33.20 2.38 8.89
N GLU A 787 34.15 1.86 8.12
CA GLU A 787 34.45 2.37 6.78
C GLU A 787 33.29 2.09 5.78
N ASP A 788 32.65 0.91 5.87
CA ASP A 788 31.50 0.57 5.05
C ASP A 788 30.33 1.51 5.37
N LEU A 789 30.08 1.78 6.66
CA LEU A 789 29.04 2.73 7.11
C LEU A 789 29.29 4.14 6.58
N SER A 790 30.53 4.60 6.57
CA SER A 790 30.90 5.93 6.06
C SER A 790 30.57 6.13 4.58
N LYS A 791 30.61 5.05 3.78
CA LYS A 791 30.34 5.02 2.34
C LYS A 791 28.87 4.78 2.00
N ALA A 792 28.02 4.50 2.99
CA ALA A 792 26.62 4.18 2.80
C ALA A 792 25.82 5.36 2.22
N ARG A 793 24.75 5.07 1.48
CA ARG A 793 23.82 6.07 0.90
C ARG A 793 22.63 6.29 1.81
N ARG A 794 22.71 7.25 2.75
CA ARG A 794 21.61 7.54 3.69
C ARG A 794 20.43 8.34 3.11
N THR A 795 20.59 8.97 1.96
CA THR A 795 19.57 9.89 1.39
C THR A 795 18.34 9.19 0.82
N VAL A 796 18.27 7.87 0.88
CA VAL A 796 17.14 7.09 0.35
C VAL A 796 16.02 7.05 1.38
N LEU A 797 14.80 7.49 1.00
CA LEU A 797 13.63 7.52 1.89
C LEU A 797 12.97 6.15 2.07
N ASN A 798 13.00 5.35 1.03
CA ASN A 798 12.56 3.96 1.07
C ASN A 798 13.77 3.13 0.69
N PRO A 799 14.44 2.49 1.64
CA PRO A 799 15.61 1.70 1.33
C PRO A 799 15.26 0.62 0.32
N SER A 800 15.86 0.66 -0.87
CA SER A 800 15.93 -0.50 -1.72
C SER A 800 17.02 -1.40 -1.10
N TRP A 801 16.68 -2.64 -0.85
CA TRP A 801 17.53 -3.62 -0.17
C TRP A 801 18.67 -4.11 -1.06
N GLU A 802 19.24 -3.26 -1.94
CA GLU A 802 20.23 -3.62 -2.95
C GLU A 802 21.45 -2.71 -2.95
N GLY A 803 22.60 -3.28 -3.22
CA GLY A 803 23.86 -2.55 -3.39
C GLY A 803 24.26 -1.75 -2.15
N LEU A 804 24.67 -0.49 -2.33
CA LEU A 804 25.08 0.40 -1.22
C LEU A 804 23.92 0.84 -0.30
N ASN A 805 22.69 0.53 -0.66
CA ASN A 805 21.51 0.83 0.16
C ASN A 805 21.22 -0.29 1.18
N LEU A 806 21.90 -1.45 1.10
CA LEU A 806 21.77 -2.53 2.10
C LEU A 806 22.23 -2.08 3.47
N ILE A 807 23.32 -1.29 3.55
CA ILE A 807 23.87 -0.83 4.83
C ILE A 807 22.87 0.03 5.60
N PRO A 808 22.26 1.12 5.04
CA PRO A 808 21.21 1.85 5.74
C PRO A 808 20.03 0.97 6.14
N GLY A 809 19.65 0.01 5.28
CA GLY A 809 18.60 -0.95 5.58
C GLY A 809 18.92 -1.80 6.81
N ASP A 810 20.09 -2.38 6.85
CA ASP A 810 20.53 -3.17 8.01
C ASP A 810 20.62 -2.31 9.28
N VAL A 811 21.26 -1.14 9.21
CA VAL A 811 21.41 -0.21 10.35
C VAL A 811 20.07 0.18 10.97
N LEU A 812 19.03 0.31 10.15
CA LEU A 812 17.68 0.71 10.62
C LEU A 812 16.81 -0.48 11.05
N TRP A 813 17.10 -1.72 10.64
CA TRP A 813 16.17 -2.84 10.78
C TRP A 813 16.73 -4.12 11.39
N SER A 814 18.03 -4.19 11.65
CA SER A 814 18.63 -5.40 12.22
C SER A 814 18.29 -5.55 13.70
N ASN A 815 18.23 -6.80 14.16
CA ASN A 815 17.89 -7.16 15.54
C ASN A 815 18.90 -8.13 16.16
N PRO A 816 19.19 -8.01 17.46
CA PRO A 816 20.02 -8.97 18.17
C PRO A 816 19.37 -10.35 18.25
N SER A 817 20.16 -11.38 18.45
CA SER A 817 19.74 -12.77 18.63
C SER A 817 20.66 -13.48 19.63
N MET A 818 20.12 -14.39 20.40
CA MET A 818 20.96 -15.24 21.25
C MET A 818 21.70 -16.35 20.47
N ASN A 819 21.28 -16.62 19.23
CA ASN A 819 21.96 -17.55 18.35
C ASN A 819 23.21 -16.92 17.77
N PRO A 820 24.37 -17.59 17.77
CA PRO A 820 25.60 -17.06 17.20
C PRO A 820 25.50 -16.90 15.68
N GLY A 821 26.32 -16.00 15.15
CA GLY A 821 26.45 -15.71 13.72
C GLY A 821 25.60 -14.56 13.23
N LEU A 822 25.87 -14.17 11.97
CA LEU A 822 25.14 -13.15 11.22
C LEU A 822 24.24 -13.82 10.20
N SER A 823 22.95 -13.53 10.22
CA SER A 823 21.97 -14.13 9.32
C SER A 823 20.93 -13.11 8.85
N LEU A 824 20.28 -13.41 7.72
CA LEU A 824 19.14 -12.62 7.26
C LEU A 824 17.94 -12.82 8.19
N ASN A 825 17.22 -11.75 8.50
CA ASN A 825 15.95 -11.85 9.20
C ASN A 825 14.86 -12.37 8.21
N LYS A 826 14.77 -13.72 8.13
CA LYS A 826 13.83 -14.39 7.22
C LYS A 826 12.36 -14.12 7.55
N LYS A 827 12.04 -13.87 8.82
CA LYS A 827 10.66 -13.55 9.21
C LYS A 827 10.20 -12.20 8.65
N ARG A 828 11.06 -11.20 8.73
CA ARG A 828 10.77 -9.85 8.25
C ARG A 828 11.07 -9.68 6.74
N GLY A 829 11.91 -10.53 6.17
CA GLY A 829 12.33 -10.46 4.76
C GLY A 829 13.45 -9.44 4.49
N PHE A 830 13.89 -8.67 5.50
CA PHE A 830 14.96 -7.68 5.43
C PHE A 830 15.58 -7.42 6.81
N GLY A 831 16.74 -6.73 6.85
CA GLY A 831 17.55 -6.60 8.06
C GLY A 831 18.27 -7.89 8.41
N LEU A 832 19.03 -7.86 9.48
CA LEU A 832 19.85 -8.97 9.95
C LEU A 832 19.43 -9.41 11.36
N LEU A 833 19.77 -10.65 11.68
CA LEU A 833 19.85 -11.16 13.04
C LEU A 833 21.33 -11.42 13.33
N TRP A 834 21.84 -10.94 14.47
CA TRP A 834 23.24 -11.13 14.86
C TRP A 834 23.37 -11.63 16.30
N GLY A 835 24.30 -12.55 16.51
CA GLY A 835 24.59 -13.15 17.80
C GLY A 835 25.59 -12.38 18.67
N PRO A 836 25.83 -12.86 19.91
CA PRO A 836 26.84 -12.29 20.81
C PRO A 836 28.28 -12.29 20.23
N ASP A 837 28.61 -13.29 19.42
CA ASP A 837 29.86 -13.38 18.67
C ASP A 837 30.09 -12.20 17.71
N CYS A 838 29.07 -11.81 16.99
CA CYS A 838 29.13 -10.63 16.12
C CYS A 838 29.22 -9.32 16.92
N THR A 839 28.60 -9.26 18.10
CA THR A 839 28.75 -8.13 19.02
C THR A 839 30.18 -8.02 19.51
N GLU A 840 30.79 -9.14 19.92
CA GLU A 840 32.19 -9.21 20.35
C GLU A 840 33.12 -8.77 19.21
N GLU A 841 32.95 -9.34 18.02
CA GLU A 841 33.76 -9.01 16.84
C GLU A 841 33.67 -7.51 16.49
N PHE A 842 32.46 -6.92 16.48
CA PHE A 842 32.26 -5.51 16.15
C PHE A 842 32.92 -4.59 17.19
N LEU A 843 32.68 -4.83 18.48
CA LEU A 843 33.26 -4.05 19.58
C LEU A 843 34.80 -4.12 19.55
N LYS A 844 35.35 -5.30 19.37
CA LYS A 844 36.78 -5.54 19.34
C LYS A 844 37.45 -4.87 18.14
N ASN A 845 36.90 -5.08 16.94
CA ASN A 845 37.45 -4.53 15.69
C ASN A 845 37.34 -3.00 15.62
N SER A 846 36.36 -2.41 16.31
CA SER A 846 36.14 -0.96 16.35
C SER A 846 36.70 -0.28 17.61
N ASN A 847 37.32 -1.03 18.52
CA ASN A 847 37.82 -0.57 19.83
C ASN A 847 36.76 0.11 20.68
N LEU A 848 35.53 -0.43 20.66
CA LEU A 848 34.37 0.07 21.40
C LEU A 848 34.08 -0.79 22.63
N LYS A 849 33.28 -0.27 23.57
CA LYS A 849 32.88 -0.95 24.82
C LYS A 849 31.39 -1.11 24.99
N LEU A 850 30.60 -0.35 24.25
CA LEU A 850 29.15 -0.35 24.39
C LEU A 850 28.49 -0.12 23.04
N ILE A 851 27.40 -0.86 22.80
CA ILE A 851 26.43 -0.60 21.74
C ILE A 851 25.10 -0.25 22.39
N ILE A 852 24.52 0.91 22.07
CA ILE A 852 23.17 1.30 22.47
C ILE A 852 22.33 1.40 21.21
N ARG A 853 21.28 0.59 21.11
CA ARG A 853 20.34 0.59 20.00
C ARG A 853 18.90 0.75 20.49
N SER A 854 17.95 0.90 19.59
CA SER A 854 16.51 1.11 19.84
C SER A 854 15.67 0.13 19.01
N HIS A 855 14.57 0.57 18.37
CA HIS A 855 13.80 -0.16 17.35
C HIS A 855 12.91 -1.30 17.86
N GLU A 856 13.18 -1.93 18.99
CA GLU A 856 12.34 -2.99 19.56
C GLU A 856 11.64 -2.50 20.83
N GLY A 857 10.32 -2.30 20.71
CA GLY A 857 9.44 -2.01 21.82
C GLY A 857 8.92 -3.26 22.53
N PRO A 858 8.01 -3.10 23.49
CA PRO A 858 7.42 -4.22 24.23
C PRO A 858 6.62 -5.19 23.34
N ASP A 859 6.03 -4.70 22.26
CA ASP A 859 5.32 -5.49 21.25
C ASP A 859 6.24 -6.48 20.51
N ALA A 860 7.40 -6.00 20.07
CA ALA A 860 8.41 -6.83 19.42
C ALA A 860 9.03 -7.83 20.39
N ARG A 861 9.34 -7.41 21.64
CA ARG A 861 9.97 -8.26 22.64
C ARG A 861 9.06 -9.36 23.18
N LYS A 862 7.76 -9.14 23.29
CA LYS A 862 6.79 -10.17 23.64
C LYS A 862 6.83 -11.37 22.70
N LYS A 863 7.16 -11.16 21.43
CA LYS A 863 7.30 -12.22 20.41
C LYS A 863 8.68 -12.92 20.43
N ARG A 864 9.60 -12.43 21.27
CA ARG A 864 10.99 -12.90 21.34
C ARG A 864 11.38 -13.23 22.78
N PRO A 865 10.76 -14.28 23.41
CA PRO A 865 10.90 -14.56 24.85
C PRO A 865 12.32 -14.94 25.28
N ASN A 866 13.23 -15.24 24.33
CA ASN A 866 14.64 -15.56 24.62
C ASN A 866 15.51 -14.30 24.88
N LEU A 867 14.96 -13.13 24.65
CA LEU A 867 15.56 -11.83 24.98
C LEU A 867 14.78 -11.21 26.15
N GLY A 868 15.42 -10.31 26.90
CA GLY A 868 14.77 -9.60 28.00
C GLY A 868 13.53 -8.81 27.56
N GLY A 869 12.56 -8.65 28.46
CA GLY A 869 11.39 -7.79 28.25
C GLY A 869 11.77 -6.30 28.22
N MET A 870 10.78 -5.43 27.91
CA MET A 870 10.95 -3.97 27.86
C MET A 870 10.12 -3.25 28.92
N ASP A 871 9.79 -3.92 30.04
CA ASP A 871 8.93 -3.38 31.10
C ASP A 871 9.53 -2.11 31.73
N GLU A 872 10.86 -2.08 31.90
CA GLU A 872 11.62 -0.94 32.41
C GLU A 872 12.09 0.04 31.33
N GLY A 873 11.69 -0.15 30.03
CA GLY A 873 12.10 0.69 28.91
C GLY A 873 13.49 0.39 28.36
N TYR A 874 14.19 -0.62 28.87
CA TYR A 874 15.48 -1.06 28.35
C TYR A 874 15.75 -2.54 28.64
N THR A 875 16.72 -3.11 27.91
CA THR A 875 17.22 -4.47 28.17
C THR A 875 18.67 -4.58 27.74
N ILE A 876 19.44 -5.40 28.47
CA ILE A 876 20.83 -5.76 28.11
C ILE A 876 20.75 -7.08 27.35
N ASP A 877 20.92 -7.03 26.03
CA ASP A 877 20.74 -8.17 25.15
C ASP A 877 21.98 -9.08 25.10
N HIS A 878 23.17 -8.49 24.99
CA HIS A 878 24.43 -9.25 24.96
C HIS A 878 25.38 -8.70 26.00
N VAL A 879 26.08 -9.60 26.69
CA VAL A 879 27.23 -9.31 27.54
C VAL A 879 28.38 -10.17 27.02
N VAL A 880 29.43 -9.50 26.51
CA VAL A 880 30.59 -10.13 25.88
C VAL A 880 31.90 -9.63 26.51
N GLU A 881 33.02 -10.21 26.16
CA GLU A 881 34.31 -9.85 26.77
C GLU A 881 34.70 -8.38 26.51
N SER A 882 34.46 -7.91 25.29
CA SER A 882 34.77 -6.53 24.87
C SER A 882 33.78 -5.49 25.40
N GLY A 883 32.55 -5.88 25.80
CA GLY A 883 31.54 -4.94 26.30
C GLY A 883 30.11 -5.46 26.31
N LYS A 884 29.13 -4.56 26.04
CA LYS A 884 27.71 -4.85 26.13
C LYS A 884 26.92 -4.31 24.93
N LEU A 885 25.77 -4.94 24.67
CA LEU A 885 24.72 -4.46 23.78
C LEU A 885 23.47 -4.18 24.60
N ILE A 886 22.91 -2.98 24.42
CA ILE A 886 21.71 -2.51 25.13
C ILE A 886 20.66 -2.10 24.09
N THR A 887 19.41 -2.52 24.28
CA THR A 887 18.24 -1.96 23.58
C THR A 887 17.51 -1.01 24.52
N LEU A 888 17.19 0.18 24.02
CA LEU A 888 16.59 1.29 24.74
C LEU A 888 15.30 1.75 24.06
N PHE A 889 14.24 1.97 24.83
CA PHE A 889 12.92 2.39 24.37
C PHE A 889 12.37 3.48 25.27
N SER A 890 12.04 4.66 24.70
CA SER A 890 11.70 5.86 25.51
C SER A 890 10.21 6.24 25.42
N ALA A 891 9.36 5.38 24.87
CA ALA A 891 7.91 5.60 24.79
C ALA A 891 7.18 4.76 25.85
N PRO A 892 6.77 5.33 27.01
CA PRO A 892 6.08 4.58 28.05
C PRO A 892 4.60 4.35 27.69
N ASP A 893 3.99 3.32 28.32
CA ASP A 893 2.58 2.92 28.12
C ASP A 893 2.21 2.85 26.63
N TYR A 894 3.03 2.17 25.86
CA TYR A 894 2.97 2.05 24.41
C TYR A 894 1.95 0.97 23.97
N PRO A 895 1.34 1.10 22.79
CA PRO A 895 1.24 2.30 21.97
C PRO A 895 0.06 3.21 22.39
N GLN A 896 0.25 4.50 22.25
CA GLN A 896 -0.65 5.52 22.83
C GLN A 896 -2.11 5.43 22.38
N PHE A 897 -2.39 5.04 21.15
CA PHE A 897 -3.74 5.00 20.58
C PHE A 897 -4.52 3.72 20.86
N GLN A 898 -3.92 2.74 21.53
CA GLN A 898 -4.69 1.58 21.96
C GLN A 898 -5.58 1.90 23.17
N ALA A 899 -6.70 1.15 23.26
CA ALA A 899 -7.45 1.08 24.50
C ALA A 899 -6.53 0.65 25.64
N THR A 900 -6.80 1.09 26.85
CA THR A 900 -5.94 0.83 28.03
C THR A 900 -5.61 -0.64 28.24
N GLU A 901 -6.52 -1.53 27.84
CA GLU A 901 -6.36 -3.00 27.92
C GLU A 901 -5.38 -3.56 26.89
N GLY A 902 -5.17 -2.85 25.77
CA GLY A 902 -4.25 -3.22 24.71
C GLY A 902 -2.84 -2.64 24.82
N ARG A 903 -2.60 -1.74 25.80
CA ARG A 903 -1.29 -1.13 26.03
C ARG A 903 -0.38 -2.03 26.87
N TYR A 904 0.91 -1.88 26.67
CA TYR A 904 1.90 -2.74 27.33
C TYR A 904 2.24 -2.28 28.76
N LYS A 905 1.83 -1.09 29.20
CA LYS A 905 2.12 -0.50 30.51
C LYS A 905 3.62 -0.50 30.86
N ASN A 906 4.47 -0.50 29.85
CA ASN A 906 5.90 -0.40 30.01
C ASN A 906 6.32 0.99 30.45
N LYS A 907 7.42 1.10 31.15
CA LYS A 907 8.10 2.37 31.36
C LYS A 907 8.85 2.80 30.10
N GLY A 908 9.08 4.09 29.92
CA GLY A 908 10.11 4.61 29.03
C GLY A 908 11.43 4.69 29.79
N ALA A 909 12.55 4.68 29.05
CA ALA A 909 13.85 4.88 29.69
C ALA A 909 14.77 5.77 28.84
N TYR A 910 15.72 6.42 29.51
CA TYR A 910 16.90 7.03 28.89
C TYR A 910 18.16 6.63 29.61
N ILE A 911 19.31 6.74 28.96
CA ILE A 911 20.62 6.38 29.52
C ILE A 911 21.46 7.64 29.70
N VAL A 912 22.08 7.80 30.84
CA VAL A 912 23.09 8.83 31.09
C VAL A 912 24.48 8.20 31.10
N LEU A 913 25.37 8.76 30.28
CA LEU A 913 26.79 8.38 30.23
C LEU A 913 27.62 9.50 30.82
N GLU A 914 28.52 9.14 31.79
CA GLU A 914 29.30 10.09 32.55
C GLU A 914 30.80 9.82 32.42
N PRO A 915 31.63 10.88 32.68
CA PRO A 915 33.08 10.70 32.71
C PRO A 915 33.49 9.69 33.79
N PRO A 916 34.75 9.13 33.72
CA PRO A 916 35.79 9.54 32.79
C PRO A 916 35.68 8.88 31.41
N HIS A 917 35.00 7.76 31.27
CA HIS A 917 35.04 6.95 30.05
C HIS A 917 33.74 6.95 29.23
N PHE A 918 32.62 7.43 29.76
CA PHE A 918 31.31 7.46 29.07
C PHE A 918 30.79 6.08 28.62
N ASP A 919 31.34 4.98 29.11
CA ASP A 919 30.97 3.60 28.75
C ASP A 919 30.29 2.82 29.87
N SER A 920 29.94 3.51 30.97
CA SER A 920 29.20 2.97 32.12
C SER A 920 27.80 3.54 32.14
N PRO A 921 26.79 2.84 31.56
CA PRO A 921 25.42 3.38 31.42
C PRO A 921 24.71 3.45 32.78
N VAL A 922 24.11 4.59 33.07
CA VAL A 922 23.17 4.80 34.16
C VAL A 922 21.77 4.88 33.55
N PHE A 923 20.89 3.98 33.97
CA PHE A 923 19.51 3.87 33.42
C PHE A 923 18.55 4.68 34.27
N HIS A 924 17.71 5.45 33.59
CA HIS A 924 16.61 6.19 34.18
C HIS A 924 15.30 5.75 33.54
N SER A 925 14.46 5.05 34.30
CA SER A 925 13.14 4.62 33.84
C SER A 925 12.07 5.57 34.37
N PHE A 926 11.08 5.89 33.54
CA PHE A 926 9.98 6.80 33.89
C PHE A 926 8.64 6.26 33.41
N GLU A 927 7.58 6.62 34.12
CA GLU A 927 6.22 6.25 33.76
C GLU A 927 5.59 7.27 32.80
N ALA A 928 4.53 6.85 32.11
CA ALA A 928 3.78 7.73 31.24
C ALA A 928 3.15 8.89 32.01
N ILE A 929 3.26 10.09 31.45
CA ILE A 929 2.63 11.28 32.01
C ILE A 929 1.11 11.16 31.99
N THR A 930 0.46 11.42 33.13
CA THR A 930 -1.00 11.39 33.29
C THR A 930 -1.49 12.70 33.94
N PRO A 931 -2.67 13.24 33.50
CA PRO A 931 -3.49 12.78 32.38
C PRO A 931 -2.86 13.13 31.01
N ARG A 932 -2.89 12.18 30.07
CA ARG A 932 -2.58 12.45 28.67
C ARG A 932 -3.77 13.13 27.99
N PRO A 933 -3.56 14.13 27.10
CA PRO A 933 -4.65 14.70 26.32
C PRO A 933 -5.30 13.65 25.43
N MET A 934 -6.61 13.78 25.23
CA MET A 934 -7.33 12.93 24.28
C MET A 934 -6.99 13.33 22.84
N ALA A 935 -6.75 12.36 21.98
CA ALA A 935 -6.52 12.59 20.57
C ALA A 935 -7.07 11.42 19.73
N ASN A 936 -7.54 11.75 18.53
CA ASN A 936 -7.97 10.74 17.57
C ASN A 936 -6.76 10.16 16.82
N PRO A 937 -6.74 8.85 16.58
CA PRO A 937 -5.66 8.23 15.82
C PRO A 937 -5.66 8.69 14.36
N TYR A 938 -4.47 8.88 13.81
CA TYR A 938 -4.26 9.23 12.40
C TYR A 938 -4.14 7.99 11.49
N TYR A 939 -4.22 6.79 12.04
CA TYR A 939 -4.21 5.52 11.30
C TYR A 939 -5.25 4.57 11.90
N ASP A 940 -5.75 3.65 11.11
CA ASP A 940 -6.65 2.61 11.61
C ASP A 940 -5.82 1.55 12.32
N TYR A 941 -5.92 1.53 13.64
CA TYR A 941 -5.14 0.65 14.49
C TYR A 941 -5.47 -0.85 14.26
N LYS A 942 -6.72 -1.17 13.90
CA LYS A 942 -7.11 -2.56 13.60
C LYS A 942 -6.48 -3.06 12.31
N ASP A 943 -6.44 -2.22 11.28
CA ASP A 943 -5.77 -2.54 10.02
C ASP A 943 -4.24 -2.65 10.18
N VAL A 944 -3.68 -1.93 11.15
CA VAL A 944 -2.24 -1.92 11.42
C VAL A 944 -1.81 -3.08 12.32
N ILE A 945 -2.61 -3.50 13.32
CA ILE A 945 -2.31 -4.73 14.09
C ILE A 945 -2.33 -5.95 13.18
N ASP A 946 -3.36 -6.08 12.33
CA ASP A 946 -3.39 -7.18 11.37
C ASP A 946 -2.14 -7.16 10.47
N SER A 947 -1.61 -5.99 10.12
CA SER A 947 -0.38 -5.84 9.34
C SER A 947 0.91 -5.98 10.17
N ILE A 948 0.92 -5.63 11.46
CA ILE A 948 2.07 -5.81 12.38
C ILE A 948 2.17 -7.29 12.81
N GLU A 949 1.05 -7.93 13.12
CA GLU A 949 1.05 -9.38 13.36
C GLU A 949 1.52 -10.17 12.13
N GLU A 950 1.40 -9.56 10.94
CA GLU A 950 1.87 -10.11 9.68
C GLU A 950 3.35 -9.81 9.36
N LEU A 951 3.93 -8.75 9.89
CA LEU A 951 5.34 -8.36 9.60
C LEU A 951 6.34 -8.80 10.67
N ASP A 952 5.91 -9.12 11.87
CA ASP A 952 6.73 -9.64 12.96
C ASP A 952 6.54 -11.16 13.14
#